data_6b4f095a9a4654e34581c9381ac28775
#
_entry.id   6b4f095a9a4654e34581c9381ac28775
#
_cell.length_a   1.000
_cell.length_b   1.000
_cell.length_c   1.000
_cell.angle_alpha   90.00
_cell.angle_beta   90.00
_cell.angle_gamma   90.00
#
_symmetry.space_group_name_H-M   'P 1'
#
loop_
_entity.id
_entity.type
_entity.pdbx_description
1 polymer ?
#
loop_
_entity_poly.entity_id
_entity_poly.type
_entity_poly.pdbx_seq_one_letter_code
_entity_poly.pdbx_strand_id
1 'polypeptide(L)'
;MEASVEQLVYVREDEYTVARMSAETTPSFVAAGRALAGVQPGETLALTGEWGEHPRHGRRFTVTACERIVPSTTRAIQLYLGSGLIRGIGPRLAQAIVGHFGEATLTVIDTEPERLREVVNIGPARQGQILEAWREQKEIAALMVVLQGFGVSPLLAAKIFQVFGRDSAELVTSDPYQLIGRVRGIAFGTADKIALQSGVPEHSPQRIKAALLDRLETAAARGGHCYLSLTALLTQTAELVEQDQDVVRPMIDALTAERRVVVEATADKIMVYGKELHSRELKLAEHLGRLWQARSTLPMRDFREDPELHDDQRAAVTMALTSTVSVLTGGPGCGKSHTVRVIAATARAMGGRVTLAAPTGKAAKRLSELTGLPAMTVHRMLAYEPDPDALFDQTPAQADLIVVDEASMLDLHLATRLTSAIPSGSHLLLVGDSDQLPSIGPGSVLADLLRVEEIPRVRLTHVFRQADGSGIIHNAHRIRAGQLPGIPGGGGFWFEELDDPEAVAERVVHLATVAIPRKQGVEPGQVQVLCPMRKGAAGTAELGRRLQERLNPAQEGRAEHWSGASAFRVGDRVMPIRNNYDKGVFNGETGTITGIVQEQRLVEIAIDDGETVTYGFDELDDLTHAYAISVHRSQGSEYPFVVAPLVAESGGIMLRRRLLYTLVTRARSWVVLVGERKALELAVARLGDRRNTGLTRRLTHLLA
;
A
#
# COMPACT_ATOMS: atom_id res chain seq x y z
N MET A 1 28.01 -16.18 -25.85
CA MET A 1 27.01 -16.90 -26.71
C MET A 1 25.96 -15.89 -27.13
N GLU A 2 25.69 -15.80 -28.44
CA GLU A 2 24.63 -14.94 -28.96
C GLU A 2 23.28 -15.68 -28.92
N ALA A 3 22.24 -15.04 -28.36
CA ALA A 3 20.93 -15.63 -28.22
C ALA A 3 19.82 -14.57 -28.21
N SER A 4 18.67 -14.91 -28.78
CA SER A 4 17.48 -14.04 -28.80
C SER A 4 16.49 -14.46 -27.71
N VAL A 5 15.87 -13.49 -27.06
CA VAL A 5 14.85 -13.70 -26.03
C VAL A 5 13.53 -14.06 -26.72
N GLU A 6 13.02 -15.27 -26.50
CA GLU A 6 11.73 -15.69 -27.04
C GLU A 6 10.59 -15.29 -26.10
N GLN A 7 10.78 -15.51 -24.79
CA GLN A 7 9.77 -15.24 -23.77
C GLN A 7 10.40 -15.05 -22.41
N LEU A 8 9.88 -14.11 -21.62
CA LEU A 8 10.17 -14.04 -20.19
C LEU A 8 9.35 -15.10 -19.46
N VAL A 9 10.05 -15.99 -18.74
CA VAL A 9 9.42 -17.05 -17.96
C VAL A 9 9.13 -16.55 -16.55
N TYR A 10 10.06 -15.75 -15.98
CA TYR A 10 9.96 -15.28 -14.61
C TYR A 10 10.85 -14.05 -14.38
N VAL A 11 10.33 -13.04 -13.69
CA VAL A 11 11.08 -11.85 -13.25
C VAL A 11 10.80 -11.62 -11.77
N ARG A 12 11.85 -11.48 -10.97
CA ARG A 12 11.79 -11.32 -9.52
C ARG A 12 12.03 -9.86 -9.11
N GLU A 13 11.52 -9.45 -7.93
CA GLU A 13 11.70 -8.08 -7.41
C GLU A 13 13.19 -7.66 -7.25
N ASP A 14 14.08 -8.62 -7.05
CA ASP A 14 15.54 -8.41 -6.97
C ASP A 14 16.23 -8.44 -8.34
N GLU A 15 15.46 -8.20 -9.42
CA GLU A 15 15.90 -8.17 -10.82
C GLU A 15 16.38 -9.53 -11.38
N TYR A 16 16.23 -10.62 -10.62
CA TYR A 16 16.57 -11.95 -11.13
C TYR A 16 15.55 -12.39 -12.17
N THR A 17 16.01 -12.54 -13.40
CA THR A 17 15.16 -12.84 -14.56
C THR A 17 15.45 -14.23 -15.08
N VAL A 18 14.41 -14.97 -15.46
CA VAL A 18 14.46 -16.25 -16.16
C VAL A 18 13.77 -16.06 -17.51
N ALA A 19 14.49 -16.31 -18.58
CA ALA A 19 14.01 -16.14 -19.94
C ALA A 19 14.19 -17.43 -20.75
N ARG A 20 13.23 -17.72 -21.62
CA ARG A 20 13.41 -18.70 -22.70
C ARG A 20 14.11 -18.00 -23.86
N MET A 21 15.18 -18.59 -24.35
CA MET A 21 16.02 -18.01 -25.36
C MET A 21 16.29 -19.02 -26.47
N SER A 22 16.61 -18.52 -27.65
CA SER A 22 17.09 -19.30 -28.78
C SER A 22 18.43 -18.79 -29.27
N ALA A 23 19.34 -19.69 -29.57
CA ALA A 23 20.61 -19.42 -30.21
C ALA A 23 20.75 -20.28 -31.47
N GLU A 24 21.65 -19.89 -32.35
CA GLU A 24 21.87 -20.61 -33.62
C GLU A 24 22.24 -22.09 -33.41
N THR A 25 23.03 -22.35 -32.36
CA THR A 25 23.49 -23.70 -31.99
C THR A 25 22.57 -24.40 -30.98
N THR A 26 21.59 -23.70 -30.38
CA THR A 26 20.68 -24.23 -29.35
C THR A 26 19.28 -23.65 -29.57
N PRO A 27 18.37 -24.39 -30.24
CA PRO A 27 17.09 -23.83 -30.72
C PRO A 27 16.17 -23.28 -29.62
N SER A 28 16.23 -23.81 -28.39
CA SER A 28 15.49 -23.28 -27.24
C SER A 28 16.18 -23.73 -25.94
N PHE A 29 16.40 -22.78 -25.03
CA PHE A 29 16.96 -23.06 -23.71
C PHE A 29 16.50 -22.03 -22.70
N VAL A 30 16.66 -22.34 -21.41
CA VAL A 30 16.34 -21.42 -20.32
C VAL A 30 17.64 -20.75 -19.84
N ALA A 31 17.65 -19.44 -19.86
CA ALA A 31 18.69 -18.60 -19.27
C ALA A 31 18.18 -17.91 -18.03
N ALA A 32 19.02 -17.78 -17.00
CA ALA A 32 18.64 -17.18 -15.73
C ALA A 32 19.78 -16.40 -15.11
N GLY A 33 19.47 -15.22 -14.55
CA GLY A 33 20.46 -14.38 -13.85
C GLY A 33 19.96 -12.96 -13.66
N ARG A 34 20.62 -12.21 -12.75
CA ARG A 34 20.38 -10.78 -12.56
C ARG A 34 20.84 -9.94 -13.75
N ALA A 35 21.85 -10.44 -14.46
CA ALA A 35 22.32 -9.79 -15.68
C ALA A 35 21.25 -9.68 -16.76
N LEU A 36 20.21 -10.53 -16.72
CA LEU A 36 19.05 -10.48 -17.63
C LEU A 36 17.97 -9.50 -17.17
N ALA A 37 18.23 -8.67 -16.16
CA ALA A 37 17.24 -7.70 -15.69
C ALA A 37 16.79 -6.74 -16.81
N GLY A 38 15.47 -6.60 -16.98
CA GLY A 38 14.90 -5.67 -17.96
C GLY A 38 15.04 -6.06 -19.42
N VAL A 39 15.46 -7.30 -19.74
CA VAL A 39 15.42 -7.81 -21.13
C VAL A 39 13.98 -8.01 -21.57
N GLN A 40 13.73 -7.82 -22.85
CA GLN A 40 12.40 -7.95 -23.46
C GLN A 40 12.38 -9.07 -24.49
N PRO A 41 11.22 -9.71 -24.70
CA PRO A 41 11.07 -10.64 -25.82
C PRO A 41 11.43 -9.97 -27.15
N GLY A 42 12.19 -10.68 -27.97
CA GLY A 42 12.70 -10.20 -29.26
C GLY A 42 14.09 -9.57 -29.20
N GLU A 43 14.62 -9.20 -28.03
CA GLU A 43 15.99 -8.69 -27.93
C GLU A 43 17.03 -9.79 -28.22
N THR A 44 18.13 -9.41 -28.86
CA THR A 44 19.28 -10.29 -29.07
C THR A 44 20.41 -9.88 -28.13
N LEU A 45 20.97 -10.86 -27.45
CA LEU A 45 21.94 -10.65 -26.38
C LEU A 45 23.22 -11.46 -26.61
N ALA A 46 24.37 -10.87 -26.35
CA ALA A 46 25.62 -11.59 -26.15
C ALA A 46 25.68 -12.00 -24.67
N LEU A 47 25.58 -13.30 -24.41
CA LEU A 47 25.52 -13.87 -23.06
C LEU A 47 26.88 -14.40 -22.63
N THR A 48 27.30 -14.04 -21.42
CA THR A 48 28.41 -14.64 -20.69
C THR A 48 27.89 -15.37 -19.47
N GLY A 49 28.29 -16.62 -19.27
CA GLY A 49 27.80 -17.45 -18.18
C GLY A 49 28.17 -18.91 -18.33
N GLU A 50 27.56 -19.76 -17.53
CA GLU A 50 27.86 -21.18 -17.47
C GLU A 50 26.59 -22.04 -17.54
N TRP A 51 26.71 -23.20 -18.17
CA TRP A 51 25.69 -24.21 -18.16
C TRP A 51 25.65 -24.93 -16.82
N GLY A 52 24.47 -25.03 -16.22
CA GLY A 52 24.25 -25.75 -14.97
C GLY A 52 22.94 -26.53 -14.99
N GLU A 53 22.76 -27.36 -13.98
CA GLU A 53 21.53 -28.15 -13.81
C GLU A 53 20.80 -27.67 -12.56
N HIS A 54 19.53 -27.30 -12.72
CA HIS A 54 18.69 -26.90 -11.60
C HIS A 54 17.89 -28.10 -11.09
N PRO A 55 17.86 -28.41 -9.77
CA PRO A 55 17.25 -29.62 -9.22
C PRO A 55 15.78 -29.86 -9.62
N ARG A 56 15.04 -28.77 -9.91
CA ARG A 56 13.61 -28.85 -10.27
C ARG A 56 13.28 -28.49 -11.74
N HIS A 57 14.21 -27.82 -12.46
CA HIS A 57 13.93 -27.24 -13.76
C HIS A 57 14.88 -27.68 -14.87
N GLY A 58 15.77 -28.65 -14.59
CA GLY A 58 16.69 -29.23 -15.56
C GLY A 58 17.81 -28.28 -16.00
N ARG A 59 18.34 -28.51 -17.20
CA ARG A 59 19.50 -27.78 -17.75
C ARG A 59 19.16 -26.32 -18.02
N ARG A 60 19.98 -25.40 -17.47
CA ARG A 60 19.82 -23.94 -17.69
C ARG A 60 21.17 -23.27 -17.89
N PHE A 61 21.17 -22.11 -18.53
CA PHE A 61 22.34 -21.24 -18.66
C PHE A 61 22.27 -20.15 -17.59
N THR A 62 23.22 -20.14 -16.65
CA THR A 62 23.32 -19.11 -15.62
C THR A 62 24.12 -17.95 -16.18
N VAL A 63 23.45 -16.79 -16.36
CA VAL A 63 24.05 -15.61 -16.99
C VAL A 63 24.70 -14.74 -15.93
N THR A 64 25.99 -14.46 -16.11
CA THR A 64 26.79 -13.57 -15.26
C THR A 64 26.91 -12.16 -15.84
N ALA A 65 26.91 -12.05 -17.19
CA ALA A 65 26.86 -10.77 -17.89
C ALA A 65 26.08 -10.93 -19.21
N CYS A 66 25.39 -9.89 -19.64
CA CYS A 66 24.76 -9.82 -20.95
C CYS A 66 24.91 -8.42 -21.55
N GLU A 67 25.10 -8.40 -22.87
CA GLU A 67 25.18 -7.19 -23.68
C GLU A 67 24.12 -7.25 -24.78
N ARG A 68 23.38 -6.17 -24.99
CA ARG A 68 22.42 -6.07 -26.09
C ARG A 68 23.18 -5.85 -27.38
N ILE A 69 22.89 -6.71 -28.37
CA ILE A 69 23.49 -6.61 -29.69
C ILE A 69 22.38 -6.43 -30.74
N VAL A 70 22.73 -5.76 -31.83
CA VAL A 70 21.81 -5.61 -32.96
C VAL A 70 21.62 -6.98 -33.58
N PRO A 71 20.37 -7.45 -33.78
CA PRO A 71 20.11 -8.74 -34.38
C PRO A 71 20.67 -8.78 -35.81
N SER A 72 21.49 -9.79 -36.09
CA SER A 72 22.19 -9.93 -37.38
C SER A 72 21.54 -10.99 -38.29
N THR A 73 20.83 -11.96 -37.71
CA THR A 73 20.19 -13.03 -38.48
C THR A 73 18.74 -12.70 -38.86
N THR A 74 18.26 -13.14 -39.96
CA THR A 74 16.87 -12.96 -40.44
C THR A 74 15.83 -13.33 -39.37
N ARG A 75 16.06 -14.45 -38.68
CA ARG A 75 15.17 -14.92 -37.62
C ARG A 75 15.19 -13.98 -36.40
N ALA A 76 16.35 -13.51 -35.99
CA ALA A 76 16.52 -12.59 -34.84
C ALA A 76 15.89 -11.22 -35.16
N ILE A 77 16.07 -10.73 -36.39
CA ILE A 77 15.44 -9.48 -36.86
C ILE A 77 13.91 -9.61 -36.88
N GLN A 78 13.40 -10.75 -37.35
CA GLN A 78 11.94 -11.01 -37.36
C GLN A 78 11.36 -11.03 -35.93
N LEU A 79 12.01 -11.71 -34.98
CA LEU A 79 11.58 -11.77 -33.60
C LEU A 79 11.64 -10.36 -32.96
N TYR A 80 12.70 -9.61 -33.20
CA TYR A 80 12.87 -8.25 -32.71
C TYR A 80 11.76 -7.31 -33.21
N LEU A 81 11.51 -7.28 -34.51
CA LEU A 81 10.46 -6.43 -35.09
C LEU A 81 9.05 -6.86 -34.67
N GLY A 82 8.83 -8.18 -34.51
CA GLY A 82 7.53 -8.73 -34.14
C GLY A 82 7.22 -8.81 -32.66
N SER A 83 8.16 -8.43 -31.79
CA SER A 83 8.06 -8.54 -30.33
C SER A 83 7.07 -7.57 -29.67
N GLY A 84 6.62 -6.53 -30.41
CA GLY A 84 5.82 -5.43 -29.88
C GLY A 84 6.64 -4.23 -29.40
N LEU A 85 7.98 -4.31 -29.40
CA LEU A 85 8.88 -3.20 -29.08
C LEU A 85 8.70 -2.04 -30.07
N ILE A 86 8.36 -2.33 -31.33
CA ILE A 86 8.12 -1.34 -32.37
C ILE A 86 6.64 -1.25 -32.66
N ARG A 87 6.01 -0.18 -32.21
CA ARG A 87 4.57 0.05 -32.44
C ARG A 87 4.26 0.04 -33.94
N GLY A 88 3.20 -0.68 -34.31
CA GLY A 88 2.78 -0.79 -35.72
C GLY A 88 3.34 -2.01 -36.45
N ILE A 89 4.30 -2.75 -35.86
CA ILE A 89 4.81 -4.00 -36.43
C ILE A 89 4.38 -5.17 -35.53
N GLY A 90 3.40 -5.95 -35.99
CA GLY A 90 3.08 -7.25 -35.36
C GLY A 90 3.83 -8.39 -36.02
N PRO A 91 3.76 -9.63 -35.47
CA PRO A 91 4.52 -10.79 -35.97
C PRO A 91 4.34 -11.08 -37.46
N ARG A 92 3.13 -10.93 -38.00
CA ARG A 92 2.86 -11.14 -39.43
C ARG A 92 3.51 -10.08 -40.31
N LEU A 93 3.50 -8.83 -39.87
CA LEU A 93 4.11 -7.74 -40.63
C LEU A 93 5.63 -7.81 -40.55
N ALA A 94 6.19 -8.16 -39.38
CA ALA A 94 7.62 -8.43 -39.21
C ALA A 94 8.09 -9.53 -40.17
N GLN A 95 7.34 -10.61 -40.27
CA GLN A 95 7.63 -11.70 -41.24
C GLN A 95 7.62 -11.19 -42.69
N ALA A 96 6.66 -10.35 -43.07
CA ALA A 96 6.58 -9.80 -44.42
C ALA A 96 7.74 -8.84 -44.72
N ILE A 97 8.10 -7.96 -43.80
CA ILE A 97 9.22 -7.01 -43.94
C ILE A 97 10.54 -7.78 -44.08
N VAL A 98 10.81 -8.69 -43.14
CA VAL A 98 12.05 -9.47 -43.16
C VAL A 98 12.11 -10.45 -44.35
N GLY A 99 10.96 -10.99 -44.75
CA GLY A 99 10.87 -11.81 -45.95
C GLY A 99 11.21 -11.04 -47.24
N HIS A 100 10.99 -9.72 -47.26
CA HIS A 100 11.28 -8.85 -48.41
C HIS A 100 12.73 -8.35 -48.42
N PHE A 101 13.26 -7.92 -47.25
CA PHE A 101 14.57 -7.27 -47.16
C PHE A 101 15.67 -8.15 -46.57
N GLY A 102 15.34 -9.31 -46.00
CA GLY A 102 16.30 -10.23 -45.40
C GLY A 102 17.09 -9.57 -44.24
N GLU A 103 18.38 -9.82 -44.21
CA GLU A 103 19.31 -9.24 -43.21
C GLU A 103 19.49 -7.72 -43.37
N ALA A 104 19.19 -7.15 -44.54
CA ALA A 104 19.25 -5.70 -44.74
C ALA A 104 18.07 -4.93 -44.14
N THR A 105 17.10 -5.62 -43.55
CA THR A 105 15.85 -4.98 -43.02
C THR A 105 16.10 -3.79 -42.09
N LEU A 106 16.98 -3.93 -41.13
CA LEU A 106 17.25 -2.85 -40.15
C LEU A 106 17.95 -1.66 -40.83
N THR A 107 18.85 -1.92 -41.77
CA THR A 107 19.52 -0.91 -42.57
C THR A 107 18.53 -0.15 -43.44
N VAL A 108 17.59 -0.84 -44.06
CA VAL A 108 16.52 -0.22 -44.89
C VAL A 108 15.62 0.66 -44.04
N ILE A 109 15.21 0.23 -42.84
CA ILE A 109 14.42 1.08 -41.91
C ILE A 109 15.18 2.36 -41.55
N ASP A 110 16.50 2.27 -41.39
CA ASP A 110 17.36 3.39 -41.00
C ASP A 110 17.68 4.37 -42.11
N THR A 111 18.07 3.84 -43.26
CA THR A 111 18.72 4.63 -44.33
C THR A 111 17.84 4.84 -45.55
N GLU A 112 16.91 3.93 -45.81
CA GLU A 112 16.05 3.93 -47.00
C GLU A 112 14.58 3.69 -46.62
N PRO A 113 14.00 4.44 -45.70
CA PRO A 113 12.69 4.15 -45.10
C PRO A 113 11.52 4.16 -46.10
N GLU A 114 11.65 4.84 -47.24
CA GLU A 114 10.67 4.84 -48.34
C GLU A 114 10.46 3.46 -48.96
N ARG A 115 11.46 2.61 -48.89
CA ARG A 115 11.39 1.26 -49.41
C ARG A 115 10.48 0.33 -48.59
N LEU A 116 10.14 0.70 -47.36
CA LEU A 116 9.14 -0.03 -46.57
C LEU A 116 7.81 -0.13 -47.27
N ARG A 117 7.50 0.79 -48.20
CA ARG A 117 6.27 0.74 -49.03
C ARG A 117 6.28 -0.34 -50.08
N GLU A 118 7.43 -0.98 -50.36
CA GLU A 118 7.54 -2.14 -51.21
C GLU A 118 6.85 -3.36 -50.59
N VAL A 119 6.67 -3.35 -49.26
CA VAL A 119 6.04 -4.44 -48.51
C VAL A 119 4.52 -4.27 -48.49
N VAL A 120 3.81 -5.33 -48.80
CA VAL A 120 2.33 -5.36 -48.80
C VAL A 120 1.78 -4.95 -47.46
N ASN A 121 0.75 -4.08 -47.46
CA ASN A 121 0.09 -3.49 -46.30
C ASN A 121 0.89 -2.39 -45.54
N ILE A 122 1.94 -1.86 -46.12
CA ILE A 122 2.63 -0.66 -45.61
C ILE A 122 2.31 0.55 -46.50
N GLY A 123 1.32 1.34 -46.08
CA GLY A 123 1.02 2.64 -46.68
C GLY A 123 1.75 3.77 -45.95
N PRO A 124 1.62 5.04 -46.45
CA PRO A 124 2.30 6.20 -45.88
C PRO A 124 2.08 6.40 -44.38
N ALA A 125 0.86 6.23 -43.90
CA ALA A 125 0.52 6.40 -42.48
C ALA A 125 1.22 5.35 -41.59
N ARG A 126 1.19 4.07 -42.01
CA ARG A 126 1.84 2.99 -41.27
C ARG A 126 3.36 3.11 -41.31
N GLN A 127 3.93 3.52 -42.43
CA GLN A 127 5.34 3.83 -42.55
C GLN A 127 5.76 4.93 -41.51
N GLY A 128 4.99 6.01 -41.42
CA GLY A 128 5.23 7.07 -40.43
C GLY A 128 5.24 6.54 -39.01
N GLN A 129 4.26 5.73 -38.64
CA GLN A 129 4.18 5.08 -37.30
C GLN A 129 5.39 4.17 -37.01
N ILE A 130 5.81 3.38 -37.98
CA ILE A 130 6.98 2.49 -37.86
C ILE A 130 8.26 3.31 -37.64
N LEU A 131 8.45 4.39 -38.41
CA LEU A 131 9.64 5.23 -38.29
C LEU A 131 9.69 6.01 -36.98
N GLU A 132 8.55 6.47 -36.48
CA GLU A 132 8.46 7.14 -35.17
C GLU A 132 8.84 6.16 -34.05
N ALA A 133 8.23 4.97 -34.02
CA ALA A 133 8.53 3.93 -33.05
C ALA A 133 9.99 3.45 -33.14
N TRP A 134 10.57 3.38 -34.34
CA TRP A 134 11.97 3.01 -34.55
C TRP A 134 12.93 4.06 -33.98
N ARG A 135 12.65 5.34 -34.18
CA ARG A 135 13.43 6.46 -33.60
C ARG A 135 13.35 6.44 -32.07
N GLU A 136 12.16 6.25 -31.52
CA GLU A 136 11.94 6.13 -30.09
C GLU A 136 12.77 5.00 -29.47
N GLN A 137 12.81 3.84 -30.11
CA GLN A 137 13.64 2.71 -29.67
C GLN A 137 15.14 3.01 -29.67
N LYS A 138 15.63 3.72 -30.66
CA LYS A 138 17.05 4.13 -30.70
C LYS A 138 17.41 5.12 -29.59
N GLU A 139 16.52 6.07 -29.31
CA GLU A 139 16.71 7.05 -28.23
C GLU A 139 16.72 6.35 -26.85
N ILE A 140 15.83 5.37 -26.65
CA ILE A 140 15.81 4.53 -25.44
C ILE A 140 17.12 3.75 -25.32
N ALA A 141 17.61 3.13 -26.39
CA ALA A 141 18.86 2.36 -26.37
C ALA A 141 20.06 3.26 -26.04
N ALA A 142 20.14 4.45 -26.61
CA ALA A 142 21.19 5.42 -26.30
C ALA A 142 21.15 5.86 -24.84
N LEU A 143 19.96 6.14 -24.28
CA LEU A 143 19.77 6.47 -22.87
C LEU A 143 20.16 5.30 -21.95
N MET A 144 19.82 4.08 -22.33
CA MET A 144 20.20 2.89 -21.57
C MET A 144 21.72 2.74 -21.43
N VAL A 145 22.48 3.00 -22.49
CA VAL A 145 23.96 2.97 -22.46
C VAL A 145 24.49 4.00 -21.46
N VAL A 146 23.99 5.23 -21.49
CA VAL A 146 24.38 6.29 -20.55
C VAL A 146 24.03 5.89 -19.12
N LEU A 147 22.82 5.41 -18.87
CA LEU A 147 22.36 5.05 -17.51
C LEU A 147 23.00 3.79 -16.96
N GLN A 148 23.40 2.84 -17.81
CA GLN A 148 24.18 1.68 -17.38
C GLN A 148 25.54 2.09 -16.84
N GLY A 149 26.17 3.11 -17.43
CA GLY A 149 27.38 3.73 -16.88
C GLY A 149 27.21 4.25 -15.44
N PHE A 150 25.98 4.62 -15.07
CA PHE A 150 25.60 5.05 -13.71
C PHE A 150 24.97 3.93 -12.87
N GLY A 151 25.07 2.68 -13.27
CA GLY A 151 24.54 1.52 -12.54
C GLY A 151 23.02 1.48 -12.41
N VAL A 152 22.29 2.15 -13.33
CA VAL A 152 20.82 2.15 -13.42
C VAL A 152 20.39 0.94 -14.25
N SER A 153 19.38 0.22 -13.74
CA SER A 153 18.85 -0.93 -14.47
C SER A 153 18.11 -0.51 -15.75
N PRO A 154 18.10 -1.36 -16.79
CA PRO A 154 17.39 -1.09 -18.03
C PRO A 154 15.90 -0.81 -17.86
N LEU A 155 15.25 -1.52 -16.91
CA LEU A 155 13.84 -1.29 -16.59
C LEU A 155 13.59 0.13 -16.06
N LEU A 156 14.50 0.62 -15.24
CA LEU A 156 14.41 1.97 -14.69
C LEU A 156 14.68 3.02 -15.78
N ALA A 157 15.63 2.76 -16.68
CA ALA A 157 15.91 3.61 -17.84
C ALA A 157 14.68 3.76 -18.76
N ALA A 158 13.97 2.66 -19.03
CA ALA A 158 12.75 2.68 -19.81
C ALA A 158 11.64 3.52 -19.14
N LYS A 159 11.50 3.42 -17.81
CA LYS A 159 10.53 4.25 -17.06
C LYS A 159 10.89 5.74 -17.09
N ILE A 160 12.17 6.09 -16.99
CA ILE A 160 12.63 7.48 -17.12
C ILE A 160 12.26 8.02 -18.50
N PHE A 161 12.52 7.24 -19.55
CA PHE A 161 12.19 7.64 -20.90
C PHE A 161 10.68 7.80 -21.12
N GLN A 162 9.85 6.93 -20.54
CA GLN A 162 8.38 7.06 -20.63
C GLN A 162 7.87 8.39 -20.06
N VAL A 163 8.54 8.92 -19.01
CA VAL A 163 8.11 10.15 -18.33
C VAL A 163 8.68 11.40 -19.00
N PHE A 164 9.93 11.36 -19.44
CA PHE A 164 10.67 12.55 -19.89
C PHE A 164 11.01 12.54 -21.39
N GLY A 165 10.80 11.42 -22.08
CA GLY A 165 11.09 11.33 -23.51
C GLY A 165 12.54 11.70 -23.84
N ARG A 166 12.72 12.59 -24.80
CA ARG A 166 14.03 13.03 -25.31
C ARG A 166 14.87 13.79 -24.29
N ASP A 167 14.24 14.43 -23.33
CA ASP A 167 14.94 15.22 -22.31
C ASP A 167 15.60 14.34 -21.23
N SER A 168 15.36 13.04 -21.28
CA SER A 168 15.81 12.07 -20.26
C SER A 168 17.33 12.06 -20.06
N ALA A 169 18.11 12.12 -21.16
CA ALA A 169 19.56 12.06 -21.08
C ALA A 169 20.16 13.34 -20.46
N GLU A 170 19.64 14.51 -20.88
CA GLU A 170 20.06 15.81 -20.34
C GLU A 170 19.69 15.93 -18.87
N LEU A 171 18.45 15.55 -18.51
CA LEU A 171 17.95 15.63 -17.15
C LEU A 171 18.74 14.73 -16.20
N VAL A 172 19.05 13.49 -16.61
CA VAL A 172 19.83 12.54 -15.80
C VAL A 172 21.25 13.03 -15.54
N THR A 173 21.85 13.78 -16.48
CA THR A 173 23.20 14.32 -16.33
C THR A 173 23.24 15.66 -15.63
N SER A 174 22.23 16.53 -15.81
CA SER A 174 22.18 17.88 -15.24
C SER A 174 21.58 17.95 -13.83
N ASP A 175 20.45 17.29 -13.61
CA ASP A 175 19.75 17.28 -12.31
C ASP A 175 18.94 15.99 -12.09
N PRO A 176 19.61 14.87 -11.74
CA PRO A 176 18.95 13.58 -11.50
C PRO A 176 17.90 13.59 -10.38
N TYR A 177 17.94 14.61 -9.50
CA TYR A 177 16.98 14.70 -8.39
C TYR A 177 15.57 15.07 -8.87
N GLN A 178 15.40 15.58 -10.07
CA GLN A 178 14.08 15.79 -10.68
C GLN A 178 13.34 14.48 -11.00
N LEU A 179 14.04 13.35 -11.01
CA LEU A 179 13.44 12.01 -11.19
C LEU A 179 12.60 11.60 -9.98
N ILE A 180 12.92 12.15 -8.78
CA ILE A 180 12.24 11.79 -7.52
C ILE A 180 10.78 12.22 -7.59
N GLY A 181 9.88 11.28 -7.26
CA GLY A 181 8.42 11.51 -7.27
C GLY A 181 7.78 11.52 -8.67
N ARG A 182 8.56 11.71 -9.75
CA ARG A 182 8.06 11.68 -11.12
C ARG A 182 8.20 10.30 -11.76
N VAL A 183 9.27 9.57 -11.44
CA VAL A 183 9.49 8.21 -11.94
C VAL A 183 9.25 7.19 -10.83
N ARG A 184 8.26 6.32 -11.01
CA ARG A 184 7.94 5.31 -10.02
C ARG A 184 9.11 4.37 -9.78
N GLY A 185 9.57 4.31 -8.51
CA GLY A 185 10.69 3.48 -8.08
C GLY A 185 12.01 4.23 -7.95
N ILE A 186 12.06 5.54 -8.22
CA ILE A 186 13.22 6.39 -7.96
C ILE A 186 13.00 7.18 -6.67
N ALA A 187 13.70 6.79 -5.62
CA ALA A 187 13.83 7.52 -4.37
C ALA A 187 15.18 8.27 -4.33
N PHE A 188 15.38 9.10 -3.31
CA PHE A 188 16.62 9.89 -3.14
C PHE A 188 17.88 9.04 -3.34
N GLY A 189 18.01 7.89 -2.68
CA GLY A 189 19.22 7.06 -2.76
C GLY A 189 19.58 6.59 -4.19
N THR A 190 18.58 6.33 -5.05
CA THR A 190 18.80 6.00 -6.46
C THR A 190 19.22 7.23 -7.26
N ALA A 191 18.53 8.34 -7.08
CA ALA A 191 18.84 9.61 -7.75
C ALA A 191 20.22 10.14 -7.31
N ASP A 192 20.56 10.03 -6.03
CA ASP A 192 21.84 10.46 -5.47
C ASP A 192 23.03 9.63 -6.02
N LYS A 193 22.84 8.31 -6.13
CA LYS A 193 23.83 7.45 -6.77
C LYS A 193 24.09 7.85 -8.21
N ILE A 194 23.05 8.12 -8.99
CA ILE A 194 23.17 8.60 -10.36
C ILE A 194 23.89 9.95 -10.39
N ALA A 195 23.49 10.90 -9.55
CA ALA A 195 24.05 12.24 -9.47
C ALA A 195 25.55 12.23 -9.17
N LEU A 196 25.98 11.50 -8.15
CA LEU A 196 27.38 11.38 -7.76
C LEU A 196 28.22 10.73 -8.87
N GLN A 197 27.70 9.71 -9.53
CA GLN A 197 28.37 9.04 -10.65
C GLN A 197 28.44 9.92 -11.92
N SER A 198 27.46 10.82 -12.12
CA SER A 198 27.49 11.79 -13.21
C SER A 198 28.36 13.03 -12.90
N GLY A 199 29.00 13.07 -11.72
CA GLY A 199 29.94 14.13 -11.35
C GLY A 199 29.29 15.33 -10.62
N VAL A 200 28.06 15.19 -10.12
CA VAL A 200 27.46 16.21 -9.26
C VAL A 200 28.26 16.29 -7.94
N PRO A 201 28.72 17.47 -7.51
CA PRO A 201 29.48 17.61 -6.28
C PRO A 201 28.69 17.16 -5.04
N GLU A 202 29.38 16.51 -4.08
CA GLU A 202 28.76 16.02 -2.84
C GLU A 202 28.08 17.12 -2.02
N HIS A 203 28.55 18.34 -2.10
CA HIS A 203 28.03 19.52 -1.42
C HIS A 203 27.09 20.36 -2.28
N SER A 204 26.61 19.84 -3.43
CA SER A 204 25.76 20.61 -4.33
C SER A 204 24.43 21.00 -3.67
N PRO A 205 23.96 22.24 -3.87
CA PRO A 205 22.67 22.71 -3.34
C PRO A 205 21.50 21.81 -3.74
N GLN A 206 21.51 21.28 -4.96
CA GLN A 206 20.47 20.38 -5.47
C GLN A 206 20.39 19.09 -4.66
N ARG A 207 21.55 18.48 -4.37
CA ARG A 207 21.67 17.27 -3.54
C ARG A 207 21.08 17.50 -2.15
N ILE A 208 21.50 18.58 -1.50
CA ILE A 208 21.06 18.88 -0.12
C ILE A 208 19.55 19.21 -0.06
N LYS A 209 19.04 19.98 -1.03
CA LYS A 209 17.59 20.25 -1.16
C LYS A 209 16.77 18.98 -1.35
N ALA A 210 17.25 18.08 -2.24
CA ALA A 210 16.58 16.81 -2.48
C ALA A 210 16.59 15.91 -1.23
N ALA A 211 17.70 15.87 -0.49
CA ALA A 211 17.81 15.14 0.77
C ALA A 211 16.88 15.69 1.86
N LEU A 212 16.76 17.02 2.00
CA LEU A 212 15.81 17.66 2.93
C LEU A 212 14.36 17.24 2.65
N LEU A 213 13.97 17.26 1.37
CA LEU A 213 12.62 16.86 0.97
C LEU A 213 12.39 15.36 1.18
N ASP A 214 13.38 14.52 0.86
CA ASP A 214 13.29 13.07 1.11
C ASP A 214 13.11 12.75 2.60
N ARG A 215 13.80 13.48 3.50
CA ARG A 215 13.61 13.29 4.95
C ARG A 215 12.20 13.64 5.39
N LEU A 216 11.62 14.74 4.89
CA LEU A 216 10.24 15.13 5.16
C LEU A 216 9.25 14.10 4.62
N GLU A 217 9.42 13.63 3.39
CA GLU A 217 8.59 12.60 2.77
C GLU A 217 8.71 11.25 3.50
N THR A 218 9.94 10.84 3.85
CA THR A 218 10.17 9.61 4.61
C THR A 218 9.53 9.67 6.00
N ALA A 219 9.61 10.81 6.67
CA ALA A 219 8.96 11.02 7.97
C ALA A 219 7.43 10.95 7.86
N ALA A 220 6.87 11.47 6.77
CA ALA A 220 5.44 11.37 6.49
C ALA A 220 5.03 9.92 6.16
N ALA A 221 5.73 9.27 5.25
CA ALA A 221 5.38 7.93 4.76
C ALA A 221 5.58 6.82 5.80
N ARG A 222 6.67 6.88 6.60
CA ARG A 222 7.00 5.84 7.59
C ARG A 222 6.53 6.15 8.99
N GLY A 223 6.60 7.42 9.40
CA GLY A 223 6.25 7.88 10.75
C GLY A 223 4.87 8.51 10.86
N GLY A 224 4.24 8.86 9.73
CA GLY A 224 2.98 9.60 9.69
C GLY A 224 3.11 11.04 10.20
N HIS A 225 4.33 11.60 10.23
CA HIS A 225 4.58 12.97 10.65
C HIS A 225 4.14 13.96 9.58
N CYS A 226 3.53 15.07 9.97
CA CYS A 226 3.23 16.18 9.05
C CYS A 226 4.41 17.15 8.93
N TYR A 227 5.27 17.23 9.94
CA TYR A 227 6.48 18.04 9.97
C TYR A 227 7.62 17.35 10.72
N LEU A 228 8.83 17.83 10.54
CA LEU A 228 9.96 17.57 11.44
C LEU A 228 10.36 18.84 12.19
N SER A 229 10.91 18.69 13.40
CA SER A 229 11.57 19.82 14.04
C SER A 229 12.82 20.20 13.22
N LEU A 230 13.19 21.50 13.25
CA LEU A 230 14.38 21.99 12.55
C LEU A 230 15.62 21.16 12.91
N THR A 231 15.82 20.91 14.22
CA THR A 231 16.96 20.14 14.70
C THR A 231 16.96 18.71 14.13
N ALA A 232 15.82 18.02 14.20
CA ALA A 232 15.72 16.65 13.68
C ALA A 232 15.96 16.59 12.17
N LEU A 233 15.41 17.55 11.40
CA LEU A 233 15.59 17.62 9.96
C LEU A 233 17.06 17.89 9.60
N LEU A 234 17.72 18.83 10.29
CA LEU A 234 19.15 19.13 10.06
C LEU A 234 20.02 17.92 10.37
N THR A 235 19.84 17.29 11.53
CA THR A 235 20.63 16.11 11.91
C THR A 235 20.47 14.97 10.92
N GLN A 236 19.21 14.59 10.60
CA GLN A 236 18.94 13.47 9.69
C GLN A 236 19.41 13.73 8.25
N THR A 237 19.37 15.01 7.83
CA THR A 237 19.84 15.37 6.48
C THR A 237 21.37 15.40 6.43
N ALA A 238 22.03 16.00 7.43
CA ALA A 238 23.47 16.04 7.56
C ALA A 238 24.09 14.64 7.55
N GLU A 239 23.51 13.71 8.30
CA GLU A 239 23.87 12.28 8.31
C GLU A 239 23.68 11.63 6.93
N LEU A 240 22.57 11.93 6.24
CA LEU A 240 22.26 11.32 4.95
C LEU A 240 23.21 11.76 3.83
N VAL A 241 23.59 13.04 3.80
CA VAL A 241 24.47 13.60 2.76
C VAL A 241 25.94 13.69 3.17
N GLU A 242 26.26 13.25 4.40
CA GLU A 242 27.63 13.29 4.99
C GLU A 242 28.21 14.71 4.98
N GLN A 243 27.42 15.71 5.36
CA GLN A 243 27.80 17.13 5.43
C GLN A 243 27.49 17.72 6.79
N ASP A 244 28.14 18.84 7.13
CA ASP A 244 27.86 19.59 8.35
C ASP A 244 26.47 20.27 8.31
N GLN A 245 25.83 20.42 9.46
CA GLN A 245 24.53 21.09 9.57
C GLN A 245 24.57 22.54 9.09
N ASP A 246 25.70 23.23 9.21
CA ASP A 246 25.87 24.60 8.74
C ASP A 246 25.80 24.71 7.21
N VAL A 247 26.17 23.66 6.49
CA VAL A 247 26.01 23.57 5.03
C VAL A 247 24.56 23.27 4.63
N VAL A 248 23.87 22.48 5.45
CA VAL A 248 22.46 22.07 5.19
C VAL A 248 21.48 23.20 5.50
N ARG A 249 21.69 23.97 6.57
CA ARG A 249 20.74 24.98 7.06
C ARG A 249 20.32 26.03 6.03
N PRO A 250 21.23 26.66 5.26
CA PRO A 250 20.85 27.66 4.24
C PRO A 250 19.93 27.10 3.15
N MET A 251 19.94 25.78 2.92
CA MET A 251 19.10 25.15 1.91
C MET A 251 17.62 25.09 2.33
N ILE A 252 17.32 25.15 3.63
CA ILE A 252 15.94 25.29 4.12
C ILE A 252 15.38 26.67 3.75
N ASP A 253 16.16 27.72 3.90
CA ASP A 253 15.76 29.08 3.53
C ASP A 253 15.55 29.18 2.00
N ALA A 254 16.42 28.54 1.22
CA ALA A 254 16.27 28.44 -0.24
C ALA A 254 14.99 27.70 -0.63
N LEU A 255 14.69 26.54 -0.02
CA LEU A 255 13.45 25.77 -0.26
C LEU A 255 12.20 26.56 0.19
N THR A 256 12.31 27.38 1.22
CA THR A 256 11.23 28.27 1.67
C THR A 256 10.97 29.37 0.63
N ALA A 257 12.01 29.99 0.10
CA ALA A 257 11.90 30.96 -1.00
C ALA A 257 11.30 30.35 -2.27
N GLU A 258 11.63 29.09 -2.58
CA GLU A 258 11.04 28.29 -3.65
C GLU A 258 9.61 27.82 -3.36
N ARG A 259 9.08 28.09 -2.17
CA ARG A 259 7.76 27.64 -1.70
C ARG A 259 7.57 26.13 -1.72
N ARG A 260 8.63 25.36 -1.51
CA ARG A 260 8.60 23.89 -1.43
C ARG A 260 8.46 23.40 0.02
N VAL A 261 8.96 24.16 0.98
CA VAL A 261 8.77 23.93 2.41
C VAL A 261 8.16 25.16 3.09
N VAL A 262 7.57 24.95 4.24
CA VAL A 262 7.04 26.01 5.11
C VAL A 262 7.64 25.85 6.49
N VAL A 263 8.18 26.94 7.02
CA VAL A 263 8.75 27.00 8.37
C VAL A 263 7.80 27.75 9.29
N GLU A 264 7.36 27.10 10.36
CA GLU A 264 6.57 27.71 11.42
C GLU A 264 7.35 27.68 12.74
N ALA A 265 7.36 28.79 13.45
CA ALA A 265 7.99 28.91 14.77
C ALA A 265 6.92 29.07 15.86
N THR A 266 7.13 28.38 16.98
CA THR A 266 6.43 28.61 18.25
C THR A 266 7.45 28.96 19.33
N ALA A 267 7.00 29.32 20.53
CA ALA A 267 7.92 29.62 21.62
C ALA A 267 8.91 28.46 21.90
N ASP A 268 8.47 27.21 21.72
CA ASP A 268 9.23 26.01 22.12
C ASP A 268 9.97 25.32 20.98
N LYS A 269 9.57 25.53 19.71
CA LYS A 269 10.13 24.77 18.59
C LYS A 269 9.93 25.45 17.24
N ILE A 270 10.84 25.12 16.30
CA ILE A 270 10.72 25.45 14.88
C ILE A 270 10.32 24.17 14.14
N MET A 271 9.25 24.23 13.36
CA MET A 271 8.65 23.15 12.62
C MET A 271 8.85 23.38 11.12
N VAL A 272 9.35 22.38 10.42
CA VAL A 272 9.55 22.40 8.97
C VAL A 272 8.61 21.41 8.31
N TYR A 273 7.72 21.91 7.48
CA TYR A 273 6.73 21.14 6.73
C TYR A 273 7.09 21.04 5.25
N GLY A 274 6.75 19.94 4.61
CA GLY A 274 6.52 19.96 3.16
C GLY A 274 5.27 20.80 2.85
N LYS A 275 5.31 21.62 1.79
CA LYS A 275 4.22 22.54 1.43
C LYS A 275 2.84 21.89 1.40
N GLU A 276 2.75 20.68 0.85
CA GLU A 276 1.49 19.97 0.67
C GLU A 276 0.83 19.63 2.02
N LEU A 277 1.57 19.00 2.94
CA LEU A 277 1.03 18.62 4.24
C LEU A 277 0.67 19.83 5.10
N HIS A 278 1.47 20.91 5.02
CA HIS A 278 1.14 22.17 5.66
C HIS A 278 -0.20 22.73 5.16
N SER A 279 -0.37 22.82 3.83
CA SER A 279 -1.61 23.32 3.23
C SER A 279 -2.83 22.46 3.59
N ARG A 280 -2.65 21.14 3.66
CA ARG A 280 -3.73 20.22 4.04
C ARG A 280 -4.14 20.37 5.50
N GLU A 281 -3.18 20.53 6.43
CA GLU A 281 -3.52 20.80 7.83
C GLU A 281 -4.29 22.11 8.01
N LEU A 282 -3.89 23.17 7.30
CA LEU A 282 -4.61 24.44 7.32
C LEU A 282 -6.04 24.26 6.81
N LYS A 283 -6.21 23.68 5.62
CA LYS A 283 -7.52 23.44 5.03
C LYS A 283 -8.42 22.58 5.93
N LEU A 284 -7.87 21.52 6.53
CA LEU A 284 -8.64 20.69 7.46
C LEU A 284 -9.12 21.49 8.66
N ALA A 285 -8.26 22.32 9.25
CA ALA A 285 -8.65 23.20 10.36
C ALA A 285 -9.74 24.20 9.92
N GLU A 286 -9.58 24.84 8.77
CA GLU A 286 -10.58 25.76 8.20
C GLU A 286 -11.93 25.08 7.95
N HIS A 287 -11.94 23.87 7.36
CA HIS A 287 -13.17 23.13 7.10
C HIS A 287 -13.86 22.70 8.40
N LEU A 288 -13.12 22.23 9.39
CA LEU A 288 -13.66 21.89 10.70
C LEU A 288 -14.20 23.12 11.43
N GLY A 289 -13.49 24.26 11.37
CA GLY A 289 -13.97 25.54 11.90
C GLY A 289 -15.26 26.01 11.23
N ARG A 290 -15.35 25.88 9.90
CA ARG A 290 -16.58 26.18 9.14
C ARG A 290 -17.76 25.32 9.57
N LEU A 291 -17.54 24.02 9.77
CA LEU A 291 -18.61 23.11 10.27
C LEU A 291 -19.00 23.46 11.71
N TRP A 292 -18.02 23.75 12.55
CA TRP A 292 -18.24 24.10 13.96
C TRP A 292 -19.08 25.36 14.13
N GLN A 293 -18.78 26.41 13.37
CA GLN A 293 -19.48 27.71 13.45
C GLN A 293 -20.83 27.72 12.76
N ALA A 294 -21.13 26.72 11.95
CA ALA A 294 -22.35 26.68 11.18
C ALA A 294 -23.58 26.35 12.04
N ARG A 295 -24.71 26.98 11.73
CA ARG A 295 -25.99 26.63 12.35
C ARG A 295 -26.42 25.24 11.86
N SER A 296 -26.82 24.38 12.79
CA SER A 296 -27.30 23.02 12.49
C SER A 296 -28.46 23.01 11.48
N THR A 297 -28.38 22.10 10.50
CA THR A 297 -29.44 21.76 9.57
C THR A 297 -30.27 20.57 10.03
N LEU A 298 -29.78 19.81 11.03
CA LEU A 298 -30.51 18.68 11.57
C LEU A 298 -31.81 19.18 12.23
N PRO A 299 -32.99 18.64 11.86
CA PRO A 299 -34.24 19.06 12.46
C PRO A 299 -34.25 18.80 13.97
N MET A 300 -34.23 19.86 14.75
CA MET A 300 -34.34 19.77 16.22
C MET A 300 -35.78 19.56 16.62
N ARG A 301 -36.14 18.32 16.94
CA ARG A 301 -37.39 17.93 17.55
C ARG A 301 -37.09 17.29 18.90
N ASP A 302 -38.01 17.39 19.83
CA ASP A 302 -37.89 16.67 21.09
C ASP A 302 -37.73 15.17 20.82
N PHE A 303 -36.59 14.61 21.19
CA PHE A 303 -36.39 13.18 21.20
C PHE A 303 -36.44 12.67 22.63
N ARG A 304 -37.09 11.52 22.82
CA ARG A 304 -37.07 10.83 24.11
C ARG A 304 -35.77 10.05 24.21
N GLU A 305 -35.08 10.26 25.33
CA GLU A 305 -33.93 9.44 25.66
C GLU A 305 -34.38 7.97 25.84
N ASP A 306 -33.61 7.05 25.28
CA ASP A 306 -33.84 5.63 25.48
C ASP A 306 -33.35 5.23 26.89
N PRO A 307 -34.25 4.81 27.79
CA PRO A 307 -33.89 4.48 29.18
C PRO A 307 -33.01 3.23 29.29
N GLU A 308 -32.94 2.40 28.25
CA GLU A 308 -32.11 1.19 28.24
C GLU A 308 -30.62 1.51 27.94
N LEU A 309 -30.29 2.71 27.48
CA LEU A 309 -28.94 3.14 27.24
C LEU A 309 -28.19 3.43 28.55
N HIS A 310 -26.92 3.03 28.60
CA HIS A 310 -26.00 3.48 29.62
C HIS A 310 -25.77 5.00 29.55
N ASP A 311 -25.41 5.63 30.66
CA ASP A 311 -25.22 7.08 30.75
C ASP A 311 -24.25 7.63 29.70
N ASP A 312 -23.10 6.96 29.49
CA ASP A 312 -22.14 7.35 28.44
C ASP A 312 -22.77 7.28 27.03
N GLN A 313 -23.66 6.31 26.78
CA GLN A 313 -24.33 6.17 25.49
C GLN A 313 -25.39 7.25 25.30
N ARG A 314 -26.17 7.59 26.33
CA ARG A 314 -27.12 8.71 26.29
C ARG A 314 -26.40 10.02 26.01
N ALA A 315 -25.31 10.29 26.75
CA ALA A 315 -24.48 11.46 26.51
C ALA A 315 -23.95 11.53 25.06
N ALA A 316 -23.55 10.39 24.48
CA ALA A 316 -23.10 10.32 23.09
C ALA A 316 -24.21 10.60 22.08
N VAL A 317 -25.43 10.11 22.32
CA VAL A 317 -26.60 10.41 21.47
C VAL A 317 -26.90 11.90 21.51
N THR A 318 -27.02 12.48 22.70
CA THR A 318 -27.27 13.93 22.86
C THR A 318 -26.17 14.75 22.19
N MET A 319 -24.90 14.45 22.46
CA MET A 319 -23.75 15.12 21.83
C MET A 319 -23.83 15.11 20.30
N ALA A 320 -24.06 13.94 19.68
CA ALA A 320 -24.07 13.80 18.22
C ALA A 320 -25.24 14.57 17.57
N LEU A 321 -26.39 14.68 18.25
CA LEU A 321 -27.57 15.38 17.74
C LEU A 321 -27.52 16.89 17.98
N THR A 322 -26.73 17.37 18.93
CA THR A 322 -26.65 18.79 19.30
C THR A 322 -25.40 19.51 18.81
N SER A 323 -24.36 18.77 18.37
CA SER A 323 -23.07 19.32 17.97
C SER A 323 -22.76 19.05 16.50
N THR A 324 -22.38 20.08 15.76
CA THR A 324 -22.03 19.97 14.33
C THR A 324 -20.73 19.21 14.09
N VAL A 325 -19.80 19.18 15.04
CA VAL A 325 -18.60 18.35 15.03
C VAL A 325 -18.46 17.68 16.38
N SER A 326 -18.36 16.36 16.40
CA SER A 326 -18.25 15.60 17.64
C SER A 326 -17.48 14.30 17.48
N VAL A 327 -16.96 13.76 18.59
CA VAL A 327 -16.14 12.54 18.59
C VAL A 327 -16.70 11.53 19.59
N LEU A 328 -16.97 10.31 19.12
CA LEU A 328 -17.30 9.15 19.94
C LEU A 328 -16.13 8.18 19.95
N THR A 329 -15.55 7.94 21.11
CA THR A 329 -14.42 7.00 21.26
C THR A 329 -14.73 5.93 22.30
N GLY A 330 -14.00 4.82 22.25
CA GLY A 330 -14.13 3.71 23.20
C GLY A 330 -13.41 2.47 22.74
N GLY A 331 -13.07 1.60 23.66
CA GLY A 331 -12.41 0.33 23.39
C GLY A 331 -13.31 -0.72 22.71
N PRO A 332 -12.81 -1.94 22.51
CA PRO A 332 -13.59 -3.03 21.98
C PRO A 332 -14.70 -3.44 22.96
N GLY A 333 -15.88 -3.76 22.46
CA GLY A 333 -17.00 -4.22 23.29
C GLY A 333 -17.73 -3.14 24.07
N CYS A 334 -17.34 -1.86 23.99
CA CYS A 334 -18.01 -0.77 24.70
C CYS A 334 -19.30 -0.28 24.02
N GLY A 335 -19.80 -0.96 23.00
CA GLY A 335 -21.09 -0.65 22.39
C GLY A 335 -21.08 0.53 21.40
N LYS A 336 -19.92 0.93 20.84
CA LYS A 336 -19.85 2.03 19.84
C LYS A 336 -20.84 1.86 18.70
N SER A 337 -20.87 0.71 18.04
CA SER A 337 -21.75 0.47 16.89
C SER A 337 -23.22 0.43 17.28
N HIS A 338 -23.56 -0.03 18.50
CA HIS A 338 -24.91 0.06 19.04
C HIS A 338 -25.31 1.53 19.24
N THR A 339 -24.45 2.34 19.84
CA THR A 339 -24.68 3.77 20.04
C THR A 339 -24.87 4.49 18.70
N VAL A 340 -24.05 4.17 17.67
CA VAL A 340 -24.20 4.72 16.31
C VAL A 340 -25.58 4.34 15.71
N ARG A 341 -26.02 3.11 15.90
CA ARG A 341 -27.36 2.67 15.46
C ARG A 341 -28.46 3.53 16.09
N VAL A 342 -28.40 3.78 17.40
CA VAL A 342 -29.39 4.61 18.10
C VAL A 342 -29.32 6.06 17.61
N ILE A 343 -28.12 6.64 17.47
CA ILE A 343 -27.92 8.00 16.94
C ILE A 343 -28.55 8.12 15.55
N ALA A 344 -28.25 7.18 14.65
CA ALA A 344 -28.77 7.20 13.29
C ALA A 344 -30.30 7.03 13.24
N ALA A 345 -30.86 6.13 14.05
CA ALA A 345 -32.28 5.91 14.16
C ALA A 345 -33.00 7.16 14.71
N THR A 346 -32.47 7.79 15.76
CA THR A 346 -33.05 9.01 16.36
C THR A 346 -32.97 10.18 15.38
N ALA A 347 -31.85 10.42 14.70
CA ALA A 347 -31.74 11.47 13.71
C ALA A 347 -32.75 11.31 12.58
N ARG A 348 -32.98 10.08 12.10
CA ARG A 348 -34.01 9.79 11.07
C ARG A 348 -35.42 9.98 11.58
N ALA A 349 -35.71 9.57 12.82
CA ALA A 349 -37.01 9.78 13.44
C ALA A 349 -37.34 11.29 13.57
N MET A 350 -36.32 12.13 13.73
CA MET A 350 -36.48 13.60 13.72
C MET A 350 -36.64 14.17 12.30
N GLY A 351 -36.54 13.36 11.25
CA GLY A 351 -36.65 13.78 9.85
C GLY A 351 -35.31 14.14 9.19
N GLY A 352 -34.17 13.88 9.86
CA GLY A 352 -32.82 14.13 9.32
C GLY A 352 -32.36 13.06 8.33
N ARG A 353 -31.61 13.46 7.34
CA ARG A 353 -30.92 12.56 6.40
C ARG A 353 -29.60 12.12 7.01
N VAL A 354 -29.40 10.80 7.08
CA VAL A 354 -28.20 10.22 7.70
C VAL A 354 -27.37 9.48 6.64
N THR A 355 -26.08 9.78 6.60
CA THR A 355 -25.09 9.05 5.79
C THR A 355 -24.10 8.37 6.72
N LEU A 356 -23.88 7.06 6.48
CA LEU A 356 -22.92 6.25 7.22
C LEU A 356 -21.72 5.93 6.32
N ALA A 357 -20.51 6.13 6.82
CA ALA A 357 -19.29 5.85 6.09
C ALA A 357 -18.20 5.21 6.98
N ALA A 358 -17.24 4.55 6.34
CA ALA A 358 -16.04 4.04 7.01
C ALA A 358 -14.83 4.12 6.05
N PRO A 359 -13.58 4.13 6.54
CA PRO A 359 -12.40 4.16 5.67
C PRO A 359 -12.21 2.91 4.80
N THR A 360 -12.72 1.75 5.22
CA THR A 360 -12.58 0.48 4.51
C THR A 360 -13.94 -0.13 4.15
N GLY A 361 -13.99 -0.94 3.06
CA GLY A 361 -15.21 -1.61 2.62
C GLY A 361 -15.78 -2.55 3.68
N LYS A 362 -14.91 -3.33 4.32
CA LYS A 362 -15.32 -4.27 5.38
C LYS A 362 -15.92 -3.57 6.61
N ALA A 363 -15.34 -2.42 7.01
CA ALA A 363 -15.91 -1.63 8.10
C ALA A 363 -17.27 -1.01 7.69
N ALA A 364 -17.39 -0.52 6.45
CA ALA A 364 -18.65 0.02 5.93
C ALA A 364 -19.75 -1.06 5.89
N LYS A 365 -19.43 -2.25 5.38
CA LYS A 365 -20.35 -3.39 5.35
C LYS A 365 -20.84 -3.76 6.75
N ARG A 366 -19.89 -3.91 7.68
CA ARG A 366 -20.22 -4.20 9.09
C ARG A 366 -21.10 -3.11 9.72
N LEU A 367 -20.81 -1.84 9.43
CA LEU A 367 -21.62 -0.71 9.90
C LEU A 367 -23.04 -0.79 9.33
N SER A 368 -23.19 -1.16 8.06
CA SER A 368 -24.50 -1.38 7.43
C SER A 368 -25.29 -2.51 8.10
N GLU A 369 -24.66 -3.65 8.33
CA GLU A 369 -25.28 -4.80 9.00
C GLU A 369 -25.76 -4.48 10.43
N LEU A 370 -24.94 -3.75 11.19
CA LEU A 370 -25.23 -3.43 12.59
C LEU A 370 -26.30 -2.33 12.74
N THR A 371 -26.36 -1.40 11.78
CA THR A 371 -27.31 -0.28 11.83
C THR A 371 -28.61 -0.56 11.07
N GLY A 372 -28.61 -1.52 10.15
CA GLY A 372 -29.70 -1.76 9.20
C GLY A 372 -29.83 -0.64 8.14
N LEU A 373 -28.83 0.24 8.01
CA LEU A 373 -28.80 1.35 7.06
C LEU A 373 -27.64 1.16 6.06
N PRO A 374 -27.80 1.62 4.81
CA PRO A 374 -26.71 1.58 3.84
C PRO A 374 -25.52 2.38 4.35
N ALA A 375 -24.33 1.76 4.34
CA ALA A 375 -23.07 2.40 4.63
C ALA A 375 -22.10 2.18 3.46
N MET A 376 -21.18 3.12 3.24
CA MET A 376 -20.23 3.08 2.14
C MET A 376 -18.83 3.47 2.59
N THR A 377 -17.83 3.25 1.73
CA THR A 377 -16.49 3.77 2.03
C THR A 377 -16.47 5.30 1.91
N VAL A 378 -15.62 5.96 2.72
CA VAL A 378 -15.41 7.41 2.59
C VAL A 378 -15.00 7.78 1.16
N HIS A 379 -14.16 6.96 0.51
CA HIS A 379 -13.76 7.16 -0.87
C HIS A 379 -14.96 7.13 -1.83
N ARG A 380 -15.86 6.14 -1.69
CA ARG A 380 -17.07 6.04 -2.51
C ARG A 380 -18.03 7.21 -2.25
N MET A 381 -18.16 7.64 -1.00
CA MET A 381 -18.98 8.80 -0.64
C MET A 381 -18.50 10.08 -1.31
N LEU A 382 -17.17 10.20 -1.51
CA LEU A 382 -16.55 11.34 -2.16
C LEU A 382 -16.46 11.21 -3.69
N ALA A 383 -17.04 10.18 -4.31
CA ALA A 383 -16.89 9.83 -5.72
C ALA A 383 -15.41 9.86 -6.17
N TYR A 384 -14.53 9.28 -5.35
CA TYR A 384 -13.09 9.31 -5.54
C TYR A 384 -12.68 8.46 -6.74
N GLU A 385 -12.30 9.10 -7.85
CA GLU A 385 -11.48 8.47 -8.87
C GLU A 385 -9.99 8.64 -8.51
N PRO A 386 -9.15 7.60 -8.67
CA PRO A 386 -7.75 7.64 -8.27
C PRO A 386 -6.84 8.44 -9.21
N ASP A 387 -7.37 9.33 -10.03
CA ASP A 387 -6.60 10.23 -10.87
C ASP A 387 -6.18 11.47 -10.07
N PRO A 388 -4.86 11.68 -9.83
CA PRO A 388 -4.38 12.85 -9.09
C PRO A 388 -4.65 14.18 -9.80
N ASP A 389 -4.90 14.19 -11.10
CA ASP A 389 -5.15 15.39 -11.91
C ASP A 389 -6.66 15.62 -12.20
N ALA A 390 -7.54 14.71 -11.80
CA ALA A 390 -8.97 14.92 -11.95
C ALA A 390 -9.44 16.10 -11.07
N LEU A 391 -9.88 17.15 -11.71
CA LEU A 391 -10.66 18.23 -11.10
C LEU A 391 -12.01 17.63 -10.66
N PHE A 392 -12.11 17.30 -9.35
CA PHE A 392 -13.27 16.64 -8.79
C PHE A 392 -14.48 17.55 -8.82
N ASP A 393 -15.51 17.11 -9.53
CA ASP A 393 -16.86 17.54 -9.31
C ASP A 393 -17.36 16.84 -8.02
N GLN A 394 -17.05 17.47 -6.86
CA GLN A 394 -17.44 16.98 -5.55
C GLN A 394 -18.96 17.09 -5.41
N THR A 395 -19.64 15.97 -5.52
CA THR A 395 -21.05 15.93 -5.12
C THR A 395 -21.10 16.08 -3.60
N PRO A 396 -21.61 17.19 -3.04
CA PRO A 396 -21.69 17.36 -1.60
C PRO A 396 -22.50 16.23 -0.99
N ALA A 397 -22.01 15.66 0.10
CA ALA A 397 -22.78 14.66 0.82
C ALA A 397 -24.09 15.31 1.31
N GLN A 398 -25.20 15.04 0.65
CA GLN A 398 -26.51 15.59 0.99
C GLN A 398 -27.06 14.91 2.25
N ALA A 399 -26.47 15.19 3.40
CA ALA A 399 -26.87 14.62 4.68
C ALA A 399 -26.88 15.69 5.78
N ASP A 400 -27.80 15.54 6.71
CA ASP A 400 -27.87 16.40 7.90
C ASP A 400 -26.99 15.85 9.04
N LEU A 401 -26.74 14.53 9.04
CA LEU A 401 -25.80 13.84 9.91
C LEU A 401 -24.92 12.87 9.10
N ILE A 402 -23.62 13.03 9.21
CA ILE A 402 -22.63 12.13 8.63
C ILE A 402 -21.88 11.45 9.77
N VAL A 403 -21.92 10.12 9.80
CA VAL A 403 -21.20 9.30 10.77
C VAL A 403 -20.05 8.58 10.06
N VAL A 404 -18.85 8.75 10.55
CA VAL A 404 -17.66 8.05 10.04
C VAL A 404 -17.11 7.12 11.13
N ASP A 405 -17.34 5.82 10.97
CA ASP A 405 -16.78 4.80 11.86
C ASP A 405 -15.32 4.46 11.49
N GLU A 406 -14.59 3.82 12.41
CA GLU A 406 -13.14 3.54 12.29
C GLU A 406 -12.30 4.79 11.94
N ALA A 407 -12.67 5.96 12.49
CA ALA A 407 -12.02 7.23 12.21
C ALA A 407 -10.54 7.29 12.63
N SER A 408 -10.03 6.33 13.42
CA SER A 408 -8.61 6.17 13.71
C SER A 408 -7.76 5.93 12.45
N MET A 409 -8.38 5.42 11.36
CA MET A 409 -7.75 5.17 10.07
C MET A 409 -7.78 6.38 9.12
N LEU A 410 -8.47 7.47 9.47
CA LEU A 410 -8.47 8.69 8.66
C LEU A 410 -7.11 9.39 8.74
N ASP A 411 -6.43 9.50 7.61
CA ASP A 411 -5.25 10.35 7.47
C ASP A 411 -5.63 11.80 7.16
N LEU A 412 -4.64 12.67 7.14
CA LEU A 412 -4.83 14.09 6.87
C LEU A 412 -5.45 14.36 5.49
N HIS A 413 -5.06 13.56 4.47
CA HIS A 413 -5.55 13.72 3.11
C HIS A 413 -7.04 13.40 3.00
N LEU A 414 -7.45 12.22 3.48
CA LEU A 414 -8.82 11.75 3.42
C LEU A 414 -9.74 12.62 4.30
N ALA A 415 -9.27 13.02 5.48
CA ALA A 415 -10.01 13.90 6.38
C ALA A 415 -10.25 15.30 5.78
N THR A 416 -9.24 15.87 5.11
CA THR A 416 -9.39 17.17 4.42
C THR A 416 -10.43 17.10 3.32
N ARG A 417 -10.40 16.05 2.49
CA ARG A 417 -11.40 15.84 1.43
C ARG A 417 -12.80 15.62 2.00
N LEU A 418 -12.91 14.76 3.02
CA LEU A 418 -14.17 14.50 3.70
C LEU A 418 -14.81 15.81 4.20
N THR A 419 -14.06 16.59 4.97
CA THR A 419 -14.59 17.82 5.57
C THR A 419 -14.88 18.92 4.55
N SER A 420 -14.14 18.94 3.41
CA SER A 420 -14.44 19.87 2.32
C SER A 420 -15.76 19.57 1.61
N ALA A 421 -16.13 18.28 1.52
CA ALA A 421 -17.36 17.84 0.84
C ALA A 421 -18.61 17.93 1.72
N ILE A 422 -18.46 18.11 3.04
CA ILE A 422 -19.59 18.23 3.97
C ILE A 422 -20.18 19.65 3.93
N PRO A 423 -21.48 19.81 3.68
CA PRO A 423 -22.15 21.12 3.72
C PRO A 423 -22.07 21.77 5.11
N SER A 424 -22.05 23.10 5.14
CA SER A 424 -22.15 23.84 6.40
C SER A 424 -23.51 23.57 7.06
N GLY A 425 -23.47 23.27 8.37
CA GLY A 425 -24.65 22.93 9.16
C GLY A 425 -24.95 21.44 9.27
N SER A 426 -24.38 20.60 8.42
CA SER A 426 -24.42 19.15 8.63
C SER A 426 -23.58 18.76 9.85
N HIS A 427 -24.03 17.76 10.59
CA HIS A 427 -23.30 17.20 11.70
C HIS A 427 -22.27 16.16 11.23
N LEU A 428 -21.06 16.22 11.72
CA LEU A 428 -20.00 15.22 11.54
C LEU A 428 -19.71 14.54 12.88
N LEU A 429 -20.05 13.25 12.97
CA LEU A 429 -19.69 12.39 14.07
C LEU A 429 -18.54 11.46 13.64
N LEU A 430 -17.38 11.63 14.27
CA LEU A 430 -16.23 10.72 14.08
C LEU A 430 -16.26 9.66 15.19
N VAL A 431 -16.31 8.40 14.79
CA VAL A 431 -16.36 7.25 15.71
C VAL A 431 -15.09 6.43 15.55
N GLY A 432 -14.42 6.08 16.66
CA GLY A 432 -13.22 5.26 16.57
C GLY A 432 -12.58 4.95 17.90
N ASP A 433 -11.48 4.22 17.84
CA ASP A 433 -10.67 3.86 19.00
C ASP A 433 -9.27 4.51 18.87
N SER A 434 -9.01 5.53 19.67
CA SER A 434 -7.73 6.26 19.65
C SER A 434 -6.53 5.44 20.13
N ASP A 435 -6.77 4.31 20.78
CA ASP A 435 -5.74 3.43 21.32
C ASP A 435 -5.30 2.37 20.27
N GLN A 436 -6.05 2.19 19.18
CA GLN A 436 -5.67 1.36 18.04
C GLN A 436 -4.57 2.01 17.18
N LEU A 437 -4.09 1.26 16.17
CA LEU A 437 -3.16 1.78 15.18
C LEU A 437 -3.74 3.02 14.48
N PRO A 438 -2.93 4.07 14.30
CA PRO A 438 -3.34 5.24 13.53
C PRO A 438 -3.42 4.92 12.02
N SER A 439 -3.86 5.90 11.23
CA SER A 439 -3.84 5.85 9.76
C SER A 439 -2.46 5.47 9.22
N ILE A 440 -2.40 4.86 8.03
CA ILE A 440 -1.12 4.60 7.34
C ILE A 440 -0.52 5.92 6.86
N GLY A 441 -1.33 6.81 6.26
CA GLY A 441 -0.91 8.12 5.81
C GLY A 441 -0.61 9.11 6.94
N PRO A 442 -0.07 10.30 6.60
CA PRO A 442 0.34 11.31 7.57
C PRO A 442 -0.84 11.93 8.32
N GLY A 443 -0.55 12.43 9.52
CA GLY A 443 -1.53 13.02 10.42
C GLY A 443 -2.06 12.06 11.46
N SER A 444 -2.80 12.58 12.43
CA SER A 444 -3.40 11.84 13.54
C SER A 444 -4.75 12.44 13.92
N VAL A 445 -5.63 12.56 12.90
CA VAL A 445 -6.84 13.39 12.96
C VAL A 445 -7.69 13.13 14.19
N LEU A 446 -8.11 11.86 14.40
CA LEU A 446 -8.91 11.51 15.57
C LEU A 446 -8.23 11.87 16.90
N ALA A 447 -6.94 11.54 17.02
CA ALA A 447 -6.21 11.83 18.26
C ALA A 447 -5.94 13.33 18.46
N ASP A 448 -5.83 14.10 17.40
CA ASP A 448 -5.67 15.56 17.47
C ASP A 448 -6.98 16.24 17.87
N LEU A 449 -8.12 15.83 17.33
CA LEU A 449 -9.45 16.31 17.71
C LEU A 449 -9.77 16.01 19.19
N LEU A 450 -9.41 14.83 19.67
CA LEU A 450 -9.60 14.45 21.07
C LEU A 450 -8.80 15.31 22.07
N ARG A 451 -7.85 16.13 21.61
CA ARG A 451 -7.06 17.06 22.44
C ARG A 451 -7.57 18.49 22.41
N VAL A 452 -8.47 18.79 21.49
CA VAL A 452 -9.09 20.12 21.39
C VAL A 452 -10.27 20.16 22.37
N GLU A 453 -10.18 21.00 23.41
CA GLU A 453 -11.16 21.02 24.50
C GLU A 453 -12.53 21.43 24.05
N GLU A 454 -12.62 22.31 23.08
CA GLU A 454 -13.85 22.85 22.50
C GLU A 454 -14.66 21.80 21.74
N ILE A 455 -14.02 20.76 21.20
CA ILE A 455 -14.72 19.72 20.44
C ILE A 455 -15.39 18.72 21.39
N PRO A 456 -16.73 18.61 21.37
CA PRO A 456 -17.47 17.65 22.17
C PRO A 456 -17.03 16.21 21.91
N ARG A 457 -16.79 15.50 22.98
CA ARG A 457 -16.34 14.11 22.93
C ARG A 457 -16.95 13.29 24.04
N VAL A 458 -17.34 12.07 23.71
CA VAL A 458 -17.74 11.07 24.69
C VAL A 458 -16.85 9.84 24.54
N ARG A 459 -16.37 9.33 25.66
CA ARG A 459 -15.64 8.06 25.71
C ARG A 459 -16.51 7.02 26.40
N LEU A 460 -16.92 5.99 25.64
CA LEU A 460 -17.61 4.85 26.21
C LEU A 460 -16.64 4.02 27.04
N THR A 461 -16.97 3.85 28.30
CA THR A 461 -16.13 3.14 29.28
C THR A 461 -16.73 1.82 29.71
N HIS A 462 -18.05 1.69 29.67
CA HIS A 462 -18.75 0.48 30.05
C HIS A 462 -18.62 -0.61 28.99
N VAL A 463 -18.29 -1.83 29.42
CA VAL A 463 -18.09 -2.99 28.54
C VAL A 463 -19.35 -3.86 28.57
N PHE A 464 -20.09 -3.90 27.47
CA PHE A 464 -21.36 -4.66 27.32
C PHE A 464 -21.17 -6.09 26.82
N ARG A 465 -20.03 -6.42 26.23
CA ARG A 465 -19.79 -7.76 25.71
C ARG A 465 -19.75 -8.72 26.91
N GLN A 466 -20.57 -9.77 26.90
CA GLN A 466 -20.71 -10.84 27.91
C GLN A 466 -19.39 -11.35 28.47
N ALA A 467 -18.77 -10.58 29.25
CA ALA A 467 -17.40 -10.79 29.58
C ALA A 467 -17.03 -10.24 30.93
N ASP A 468 -17.83 -10.47 31.91
CA ASP A 468 -17.30 -10.65 33.25
C ASP A 468 -16.40 -11.90 33.25
N GLY A 469 -15.32 -11.84 32.47
CA GLY A 469 -14.40 -12.96 32.26
C GLY A 469 -13.68 -13.03 30.91
N SER A 470 -13.92 -12.13 29.92
CA SER A 470 -13.15 -12.16 28.67
C SER A 470 -11.70 -11.73 28.92
N GLY A 471 -10.81 -12.70 28.96
CA GLY A 471 -9.37 -12.47 29.07
C GLY A 471 -8.83 -11.57 27.96
N ILE A 472 -9.48 -11.53 26.81
CA ILE A 472 -9.11 -10.64 25.69
C ILE A 472 -9.29 -9.17 26.09
N ILE A 473 -10.48 -8.79 26.58
CA ILE A 473 -10.77 -7.39 26.93
C ILE A 473 -9.95 -6.97 28.13
N HIS A 474 -9.88 -7.83 29.16
CA HIS A 474 -9.05 -7.56 30.34
C HIS A 474 -7.59 -7.29 29.95
N ASN A 475 -7.01 -8.18 29.12
CA ASN A 475 -5.63 -8.03 28.68
C ASN A 475 -5.42 -6.87 27.70
N ALA A 476 -6.39 -6.55 26.85
CA ALA A 476 -6.35 -5.33 26.03
C ALA A 476 -6.27 -4.06 26.90
N HIS A 477 -7.04 -4.00 27.99
CA HIS A 477 -6.95 -2.88 28.94
C HIS A 477 -5.59 -2.81 29.66
N ARG A 478 -5.03 -3.96 30.07
CA ARG A 478 -3.69 -4.01 30.67
C ARG A 478 -2.62 -3.53 29.68
N ILE A 479 -2.65 -4.05 28.46
CA ILE A 479 -1.72 -3.64 27.37
C ILE A 479 -1.82 -2.12 27.13
N ARG A 480 -3.05 -1.58 27.04
CA ARG A 480 -3.28 -0.14 26.89
C ARG A 480 -2.65 0.67 28.02
N ALA A 481 -2.78 0.17 29.26
CA ALA A 481 -2.18 0.80 30.44
C ALA A 481 -0.65 0.62 30.54
N GLY A 482 -0.01 -0.10 29.62
CA GLY A 482 1.42 -0.40 29.65
C GLY A 482 1.79 -1.51 30.64
N GLN A 483 0.82 -2.33 30.99
CA GLN A 483 1.00 -3.48 31.86
C GLN A 483 1.06 -4.77 31.02
N LEU A 484 1.93 -5.68 31.41
CA LEU A 484 1.99 -7.00 30.78
C LEU A 484 0.63 -7.71 30.93
N PRO A 485 0.16 -8.41 29.89
CA PRO A 485 -1.06 -9.19 30.00
C PRO A 485 -0.91 -10.23 31.13
N GLY A 486 -1.96 -10.37 31.92
CA GLY A 486 -2.06 -11.47 32.86
C GLY A 486 -2.32 -12.74 32.09
N ILE A 487 -1.71 -13.84 32.50
CA ILE A 487 -1.94 -15.18 31.92
C ILE A 487 -2.75 -15.99 32.91
N PRO A 488 -4.07 -15.79 33.03
CA PRO A 488 -4.92 -16.77 33.70
C PRO A 488 -5.27 -17.83 32.65
N GLY A 489 -5.14 -19.06 32.96
CA GLY A 489 -5.64 -20.15 32.13
C GLY A 489 -7.17 -20.07 32.00
N GLY A 490 -7.67 -19.34 31.01
CA GLY A 490 -9.10 -19.15 30.78
C GLY A 490 -9.42 -17.79 30.14
N GLY A 491 -10.63 -17.62 29.60
CA GLY A 491 -11.12 -16.33 29.11
C GLY A 491 -10.69 -15.91 27.70
N GLY A 492 -10.11 -16.80 26.87
CA GLY A 492 -9.84 -16.54 25.46
C GLY A 492 -8.51 -15.87 25.14
N PHE A 493 -7.61 -15.68 26.11
CA PHE A 493 -6.27 -15.10 25.89
C PHE A 493 -5.18 -16.07 26.37
N TRP A 494 -4.19 -16.37 25.52
CA TRP A 494 -3.02 -17.21 25.83
C TRP A 494 -1.75 -16.59 25.28
N PHE A 495 -0.66 -16.79 26.03
CA PHE A 495 0.70 -16.53 25.58
C PHE A 495 1.52 -17.80 25.72
N GLU A 496 2.13 -18.25 24.65
CA GLU A 496 3.02 -19.40 24.59
C GLU A 496 4.43 -18.92 24.30
N GLU A 497 5.34 -19.13 25.25
CA GLU A 497 6.71 -18.64 25.20
C GLU A 497 7.58 -19.59 24.39
N LEU A 498 8.19 -19.08 23.32
CA LEU A 498 9.15 -19.74 22.44
C LEU A 498 10.16 -18.71 21.93
N ASP A 499 11.46 -19.03 22.02
CA ASP A 499 12.52 -18.07 21.69
C ASP A 499 13.06 -18.22 20.24
N ASP A 500 12.93 -19.43 19.65
CA ASP A 500 13.38 -19.66 18.28
C ASP A 500 12.33 -19.27 17.25
N PRO A 501 12.63 -18.31 16.33
CA PRO A 501 11.68 -17.85 15.32
C PRO A 501 11.13 -18.95 14.42
N GLU A 502 11.92 -20.00 14.15
CA GLU A 502 11.50 -21.13 13.32
C GLU A 502 10.48 -22.00 14.08
N ALA A 503 10.76 -22.30 15.36
CA ALA A 503 9.83 -23.00 16.23
C ALA A 503 8.53 -22.21 16.44
N VAL A 504 8.61 -20.89 16.55
CA VAL A 504 7.42 -20.00 16.59
C VAL A 504 6.59 -20.15 15.32
N ALA A 505 7.22 -20.14 14.16
CA ALA A 505 6.52 -20.28 12.88
C ALA A 505 5.82 -21.64 12.76
N GLU A 506 6.50 -22.73 13.09
CA GLU A 506 5.91 -24.08 13.10
C GLU A 506 4.74 -24.19 14.07
N ARG A 507 4.90 -23.60 15.27
CA ARG A 507 3.85 -23.62 16.28
C ARG A 507 2.62 -22.81 15.87
N VAL A 508 2.80 -21.64 15.26
CA VAL A 508 1.71 -20.83 14.70
C VAL A 508 0.93 -21.61 13.65
N VAL A 509 1.64 -22.26 12.72
CA VAL A 509 1.01 -23.10 11.69
C VAL A 509 0.23 -24.25 12.34
N HIS A 510 0.80 -24.97 13.30
CA HIS A 510 0.12 -26.06 14.00
C HIS A 510 -1.12 -25.58 14.77
N LEU A 511 -1.04 -24.44 15.46
CA LEU A 511 -2.19 -23.86 16.17
C LEU A 511 -3.32 -23.50 15.22
N ALA A 512 -2.99 -22.85 14.09
CA ALA A 512 -3.99 -22.40 13.12
C ALA A 512 -4.64 -23.54 12.34
N THR A 513 -3.90 -24.60 12.04
CA THR A 513 -4.38 -25.68 11.16
C THR A 513 -4.88 -26.93 11.90
N VAL A 514 -4.46 -27.15 13.15
CA VAL A 514 -4.76 -28.39 13.88
C VAL A 514 -5.32 -28.14 15.28
N ALA A 515 -4.58 -27.43 16.14
CA ALA A 515 -4.90 -27.43 17.58
C ALA A 515 -6.18 -26.66 17.90
N ILE A 516 -6.33 -25.43 17.38
CA ILE A 516 -7.54 -24.61 17.58
C ILE A 516 -8.75 -25.24 16.86
N PRO A 517 -8.65 -25.59 15.55
CA PRO A 517 -9.74 -26.26 14.86
C PRO A 517 -10.28 -27.47 15.60
N ARG A 518 -9.41 -28.39 16.05
CA ARG A 518 -9.82 -29.59 16.82
C ARG A 518 -10.47 -29.24 18.16
N LYS A 519 -9.88 -28.28 18.89
CA LYS A 519 -10.36 -27.93 20.24
C LYS A 519 -11.70 -27.23 20.22
N GLN A 520 -11.95 -26.43 19.17
CA GLN A 520 -13.17 -25.63 19.04
C GLN A 520 -14.23 -26.25 18.11
N GLY A 521 -13.89 -27.31 17.40
CA GLY A 521 -14.79 -27.92 16.43
C GLY A 521 -15.09 -27.02 15.23
N VAL A 522 -14.08 -26.30 14.77
CA VAL A 522 -14.22 -25.31 13.68
C VAL A 522 -13.31 -25.63 12.50
N GLU A 523 -13.65 -25.08 11.35
CA GLU A 523 -12.77 -25.19 10.18
C GLU A 523 -11.50 -24.31 10.34
N PRO A 524 -10.35 -24.75 9.81
CA PRO A 524 -9.11 -23.98 9.88
C PRO A 524 -9.22 -22.57 9.30
N GLY A 525 -10.10 -22.35 8.31
CA GLY A 525 -10.37 -21.04 7.71
C GLY A 525 -10.95 -20.01 8.66
N GLN A 526 -11.46 -20.42 9.84
CA GLN A 526 -11.94 -19.51 10.88
C GLN A 526 -10.84 -19.00 11.82
N VAL A 527 -9.63 -19.54 11.70
CA VAL A 527 -8.45 -19.12 12.47
C VAL A 527 -7.59 -18.19 11.61
N GLN A 528 -7.51 -16.93 11.98
CA GLN A 528 -6.69 -15.95 11.25
C GLN A 528 -5.31 -15.79 11.89
N VAL A 529 -4.27 -15.90 11.07
CA VAL A 529 -2.91 -15.56 11.50
C VAL A 529 -2.63 -14.09 11.24
N LEU A 530 -2.28 -13.34 12.30
CA LEU A 530 -1.96 -11.92 12.25
C LEU A 530 -0.48 -11.68 12.59
N CYS A 531 0.28 -11.14 11.65
CA CYS A 531 1.71 -10.94 11.82
C CYS A 531 2.06 -9.46 12.03
N PRO A 532 2.92 -9.13 12.99
CA PRO A 532 3.52 -7.79 13.13
C PRO A 532 4.39 -7.40 11.93
N MET A 533 5.07 -8.37 11.29
CA MET A 533 6.08 -8.16 10.24
C MET A 533 5.76 -8.90 8.95
N ARG A 534 6.37 -8.46 7.84
CA ARG A 534 6.23 -9.12 6.52
C ARG A 534 7.33 -10.13 6.24
N LYS A 535 8.56 -9.86 6.70
CA LYS A 535 9.78 -10.66 6.46
C LYS A 535 10.13 -11.50 7.69
N GLY A 536 11.04 -12.45 7.54
CA GLY A 536 11.48 -13.38 8.57
C GLY A 536 10.65 -14.66 8.61
N ALA A 537 11.08 -15.65 9.41
CA ALA A 537 10.43 -16.95 9.54
C ALA A 537 8.98 -16.83 10.02
N ALA A 538 8.72 -15.89 10.93
CA ALA A 538 7.41 -15.60 11.50
C ALA A 538 6.69 -14.42 10.78
N GLY A 539 7.14 -14.03 9.57
CA GLY A 539 6.53 -12.98 8.76
C GLY A 539 5.36 -13.46 7.90
N THR A 540 4.54 -12.51 7.41
CA THR A 540 3.35 -12.85 6.59
C THR A 540 3.69 -13.66 5.34
N ALA A 541 4.83 -13.42 4.71
CA ALA A 541 5.23 -14.10 3.47
C ALA A 541 5.51 -15.59 3.73
N GLU A 542 6.34 -15.90 4.73
CA GLU A 542 6.74 -17.27 5.02
C GLU A 542 5.61 -18.06 5.68
N LEU A 543 4.91 -17.45 6.66
CA LEU A 543 3.73 -18.10 7.28
C LEU A 543 2.61 -18.30 6.28
N GLY A 544 2.37 -17.37 5.36
CA GLY A 544 1.39 -17.51 4.28
C GLY A 544 1.71 -18.72 3.39
N ARG A 545 2.97 -18.89 3.00
CA ARG A 545 3.44 -20.03 2.21
C ARG A 545 3.27 -21.38 2.95
N ARG A 546 3.68 -21.44 4.23
CA ARG A 546 3.55 -22.67 5.05
C ARG A 546 2.08 -23.05 5.29
N LEU A 547 1.23 -22.06 5.54
CA LEU A 547 -0.20 -22.27 5.71
C LEU A 547 -0.85 -22.73 4.41
N GLN A 548 -0.50 -22.16 3.26
CA GLN A 548 -0.95 -22.64 1.95
C GLN A 548 -0.57 -24.09 1.72
N GLU A 549 0.71 -24.43 1.92
CA GLU A 549 1.19 -25.81 1.76
C GLU A 549 0.48 -26.80 2.68
N ARG A 550 0.06 -26.34 3.89
CA ARG A 550 -0.64 -27.19 4.86
C ARG A 550 -2.13 -27.33 4.58
N LEU A 551 -2.79 -26.25 4.17
CA LEU A 551 -4.25 -26.19 3.99
C LEU A 551 -4.68 -26.46 2.53
N ASN A 552 -3.86 -26.06 1.57
CA ASN A 552 -4.12 -26.25 0.14
C ASN A 552 -2.83 -26.64 -0.61
N PRO A 553 -2.30 -27.84 -0.34
CA PRO A 553 -1.08 -28.31 -1.00
C PRO A 553 -1.27 -28.44 -2.51
N ALA A 554 -0.16 -28.36 -3.27
CA ALA A 554 -0.18 -28.65 -4.69
C ALA A 554 -0.66 -30.09 -4.93
N GLN A 555 -1.60 -30.27 -5.86
CA GLN A 555 -2.17 -31.55 -6.23
C GLN A 555 -2.12 -31.72 -7.75
N GLU A 556 -1.74 -32.90 -8.18
CA GLU A 556 -1.75 -33.25 -9.61
C GLU A 556 -3.17 -33.13 -10.18
N GLY A 557 -3.32 -32.44 -11.31
CA GLY A 557 -4.63 -32.18 -11.93
C GLY A 557 -5.43 -31.00 -11.39
N ARG A 558 -4.99 -30.36 -10.30
CA ARG A 558 -5.60 -29.10 -9.82
C ARG A 558 -4.98 -27.90 -10.55
N ALA A 559 -5.82 -26.98 -11.02
CA ALA A 559 -5.36 -25.79 -11.70
C ALA A 559 -4.56 -24.87 -10.76
N GLU A 560 -3.38 -24.50 -11.21
CA GLU A 560 -2.45 -23.60 -10.53
C GLU A 560 -1.91 -22.56 -11.53
N HIS A 561 -1.74 -21.33 -11.09
CA HIS A 561 -1.08 -20.28 -11.87
C HIS A 561 -0.04 -19.54 -11.02
N TRP A 562 1.13 -19.29 -11.60
CA TRP A 562 2.21 -18.56 -10.96
C TRP A 562 2.23 -17.11 -11.40
N SER A 563 2.11 -16.16 -10.45
CA SER A 563 2.40 -14.74 -10.64
C SER A 563 3.57 -14.36 -9.74
N GLY A 564 4.68 -13.99 -10.36
CA GLY A 564 5.93 -13.73 -9.63
C GLY A 564 6.40 -14.95 -8.81
N ALA A 565 6.56 -14.77 -7.51
CA ALA A 565 6.95 -15.83 -6.57
C ALA A 565 5.77 -16.57 -5.93
N SER A 566 4.54 -16.18 -6.24
CA SER A 566 3.32 -16.70 -5.63
C SER A 566 2.63 -17.69 -6.55
N ALA A 567 2.31 -18.88 -6.04
CA ALA A 567 1.45 -19.84 -6.72
C ALA A 567 0.01 -19.66 -6.24
N PHE A 568 -0.89 -19.33 -7.14
CA PHE A 568 -2.33 -19.27 -6.87
C PHE A 568 -2.98 -20.58 -7.29
N ARG A 569 -3.77 -21.18 -6.40
CA ARG A 569 -4.43 -22.47 -6.59
C ARG A 569 -5.93 -22.37 -6.35
N VAL A 570 -6.71 -23.14 -7.02
CA VAL A 570 -8.13 -23.29 -6.67
C VAL A 570 -8.25 -23.74 -5.22
N GLY A 571 -9.05 -23.02 -4.44
CA GLY A 571 -9.19 -23.20 -2.99
C GLY A 571 -8.31 -22.28 -2.14
N ASP A 572 -7.43 -21.48 -2.73
CA ASP A 572 -6.61 -20.53 -1.97
C ASP A 572 -7.45 -19.40 -1.40
N ARG A 573 -7.14 -19.04 -0.16
CA ARG A 573 -7.63 -17.82 0.47
C ARG A 573 -6.80 -16.63 0.00
N VAL A 574 -7.46 -15.64 -0.60
CA VAL A 574 -6.84 -14.46 -1.18
C VAL A 574 -7.49 -13.17 -0.70
N MET A 575 -6.80 -12.06 -0.91
CA MET A 575 -7.23 -10.73 -0.53
C MET A 575 -6.74 -9.71 -1.56
N PRO A 576 -7.60 -8.81 -2.08
CA PRO A 576 -7.18 -7.65 -2.85
C PRO A 576 -6.29 -6.73 -2.01
N ILE A 577 -5.23 -6.21 -2.62
CA ILE A 577 -4.33 -5.25 -1.97
C ILE A 577 -4.64 -3.80 -2.33
N ARG A 578 -5.59 -3.59 -3.25
CA ARG A 578 -6.12 -2.31 -3.69
C ARG A 578 -7.63 -2.38 -3.81
N ASN A 579 -8.29 -1.22 -3.69
CA ASN A 579 -9.69 -1.11 -4.03
C ASN A 579 -9.86 -1.21 -5.54
N ASN A 580 -10.85 -2.00 -5.98
CA ASN A 580 -11.29 -2.04 -7.36
C ASN A 580 -12.82 -1.79 -7.38
N TYR A 581 -13.18 -0.55 -7.69
CA TYR A 581 -14.58 -0.11 -7.65
C TYR A 581 -15.42 -0.71 -8.78
N ASP A 582 -14.80 -1.00 -9.92
CA ASP A 582 -15.48 -1.61 -11.07
C ASP A 582 -15.89 -3.05 -10.79
N LYS A 583 -15.05 -3.76 -10.04
CA LYS A 583 -15.32 -5.14 -9.59
C LYS A 583 -16.08 -5.20 -8.25
N GLY A 584 -16.30 -4.07 -7.61
CA GLY A 584 -16.97 -3.99 -6.30
C GLY A 584 -16.17 -4.59 -5.14
N VAL A 585 -14.83 -4.76 -5.28
CA VAL A 585 -13.96 -5.35 -4.24
C VAL A 585 -13.06 -4.33 -3.60
N PHE A 586 -12.81 -4.50 -2.29
CA PHE A 586 -12.09 -3.54 -1.50
C PHE A 586 -10.86 -4.16 -0.82
N ASN A 587 -9.83 -3.34 -0.59
CA ASN A 587 -8.64 -3.74 0.13
C ASN A 587 -9.01 -4.27 1.53
N GLY A 588 -8.53 -5.47 1.85
CA GLY A 588 -8.79 -6.15 3.12
C GLY A 588 -10.00 -7.10 3.10
N GLU A 589 -10.80 -7.12 2.04
CA GLU A 589 -11.79 -8.18 1.84
C GLU A 589 -11.09 -9.51 1.54
N THR A 590 -11.69 -10.60 1.95
CA THR A 590 -11.15 -11.94 1.73
C THR A 590 -12.07 -12.73 0.83
N GLY A 591 -11.50 -13.63 0.05
CA GLY A 591 -12.24 -14.54 -0.81
C GLY A 591 -11.47 -15.84 -1.04
N THR A 592 -12.11 -16.75 -1.74
CA THR A 592 -11.53 -18.05 -2.09
C THR A 592 -11.48 -18.18 -3.61
N ILE A 593 -10.36 -18.63 -4.15
CA ILE A 593 -10.25 -18.94 -5.58
C ILE A 593 -11.12 -20.15 -5.90
N THR A 594 -12.12 -19.96 -6.73
CA THR A 594 -13.07 -21.01 -7.14
C THR A 594 -12.72 -21.61 -8.50
N GLY A 595 -12.02 -20.85 -9.37
CA GLY A 595 -11.64 -21.31 -10.69
C GLY A 595 -10.38 -20.63 -11.22
N ILE A 596 -9.61 -21.36 -12.03
CA ILE A 596 -8.50 -20.83 -12.83
C ILE A 596 -8.69 -21.34 -14.25
N VAL A 597 -9.07 -20.44 -15.14
CA VAL A 597 -9.37 -20.74 -16.55
C VAL A 597 -8.17 -20.35 -17.41
N GLN A 598 -7.30 -21.32 -17.68
CA GLN A 598 -6.03 -21.12 -18.40
C GLN A 598 -6.22 -20.55 -19.81
N GLU A 599 -7.23 -21.02 -20.54
CA GLU A 599 -7.51 -20.59 -21.92
C GLU A 599 -7.92 -19.11 -21.99
N GLN A 600 -8.69 -18.65 -21.02
CA GLN A 600 -9.17 -17.26 -20.93
C GLN A 600 -8.22 -16.38 -20.12
N ARG A 601 -7.19 -16.95 -19.48
CA ARG A 601 -6.24 -16.27 -18.60
C ARG A 601 -6.93 -15.54 -17.44
N LEU A 602 -7.92 -16.19 -16.81
CA LEU A 602 -8.73 -15.63 -15.73
C LEU A 602 -8.65 -16.47 -14.46
N VAL A 603 -8.76 -15.79 -13.31
CA VAL A 603 -8.94 -16.37 -11.99
C VAL A 603 -10.30 -15.92 -11.44
N GLU A 604 -11.12 -16.86 -11.01
CA GLU A 604 -12.42 -16.61 -10.40
C GLU A 604 -12.29 -16.66 -8.87
N ILE A 605 -12.83 -15.66 -8.17
CA ILE A 605 -12.73 -15.52 -6.72
C ILE A 605 -14.12 -15.30 -6.16
N ALA A 606 -14.58 -16.19 -5.31
CA ALA A 606 -15.77 -15.98 -4.48
C ALA A 606 -15.37 -15.13 -3.26
N ILE A 607 -15.85 -13.89 -3.19
CA ILE A 607 -15.66 -13.02 -2.03
C ILE A 607 -16.53 -13.53 -0.89
N ASP A 608 -16.00 -13.56 0.34
CA ASP A 608 -16.64 -14.22 1.51
C ASP A 608 -18.09 -13.76 1.75
N ASP A 609 -18.37 -12.51 1.51
CA ASP A 609 -19.68 -11.90 1.75
C ASP A 609 -20.22 -11.18 0.51
N GLY A 610 -19.74 -11.53 -0.68
CA GLY A 610 -20.04 -10.84 -1.92
C GLY A 610 -20.29 -11.78 -3.09
N GLU A 611 -20.23 -11.20 -4.26
CA GLU A 611 -20.35 -11.91 -5.54
C GLU A 611 -19.00 -12.54 -5.95
N THR A 612 -19.04 -13.42 -6.94
CA THR A 612 -17.85 -13.94 -7.60
C THR A 612 -17.30 -12.87 -8.51
N VAL A 613 -16.00 -12.61 -8.41
CA VAL A 613 -15.26 -11.65 -9.26
C VAL A 613 -14.18 -12.35 -10.05
N THR A 614 -13.83 -11.80 -11.20
CA THR A 614 -12.78 -12.34 -12.07
C THR A 614 -11.59 -11.40 -12.13
N TYR A 615 -10.38 -11.98 -12.12
CA TYR A 615 -9.10 -11.27 -12.30
C TYR A 615 -8.37 -11.86 -13.50
N GLY A 616 -7.86 -10.99 -14.37
CA GLY A 616 -6.91 -11.40 -15.40
C GLY A 616 -5.57 -11.83 -14.78
N PHE A 617 -4.80 -12.65 -15.48
CA PHE A 617 -3.47 -13.05 -14.99
C PHE A 617 -2.51 -11.87 -14.83
N ASP A 618 -2.69 -10.81 -15.59
CA ASP A 618 -1.98 -9.53 -15.48
C ASP A 618 -2.43 -8.66 -14.30
N GLU A 619 -3.60 -8.94 -13.72
CA GLU A 619 -4.13 -8.26 -12.53
C GLU A 619 -3.78 -8.99 -11.22
N LEU A 620 -3.12 -10.16 -11.25
CA LEU A 620 -2.81 -10.95 -10.05
C LEU A 620 -1.81 -10.27 -9.11
N ASP A 621 -1.08 -9.28 -9.59
CA ASP A 621 -0.24 -8.42 -8.75
C ASP A 621 -1.06 -7.58 -7.75
N ASP A 622 -2.37 -7.42 -7.99
CA ASP A 622 -3.30 -6.77 -7.08
C ASP A 622 -3.92 -7.71 -6.04
N LEU A 623 -3.51 -8.99 -6.03
CA LEU A 623 -3.93 -10.01 -5.08
C LEU A 623 -2.78 -10.48 -4.18
N THR A 624 -3.12 -10.92 -2.99
CA THR A 624 -2.18 -11.61 -2.08
C THR A 624 -2.90 -12.74 -1.35
N HIS A 625 -2.15 -13.76 -0.90
CA HIS A 625 -2.71 -14.78 -0.04
C HIS A 625 -3.19 -14.19 1.29
N ALA A 626 -4.31 -14.66 1.80
CA ALA A 626 -4.95 -14.20 3.03
C ALA A 626 -4.78 -15.18 4.22
N TYR A 627 -3.97 -16.23 4.09
CA TYR A 627 -3.69 -17.17 5.16
C TYR A 627 -3.02 -16.51 6.37
N ALA A 628 -2.05 -15.63 6.11
CA ALA A 628 -1.39 -14.79 7.11
C ALA A 628 -1.37 -13.34 6.63
N ILE A 629 -1.91 -12.43 7.42
CA ILE A 629 -2.00 -11.00 7.06
C ILE A 629 -1.32 -10.12 8.12
N SER A 630 -0.93 -8.91 7.74
CA SER A 630 -0.38 -7.98 8.72
C SER A 630 -1.48 -7.40 9.62
N VAL A 631 -1.10 -7.02 10.86
CA VAL A 631 -2.01 -6.37 11.81
C VAL A 631 -2.63 -5.09 11.23
N HIS A 632 -1.88 -4.34 10.38
CA HIS A 632 -2.42 -3.17 9.70
C HIS A 632 -3.57 -3.50 8.75
N ARG A 633 -3.47 -4.61 8.01
CA ARG A 633 -4.53 -5.05 7.08
C ARG A 633 -5.75 -5.65 7.78
N SER A 634 -5.62 -6.02 9.06
CA SER A 634 -6.74 -6.51 9.85
C SER A 634 -7.58 -5.39 10.50
N GLN A 635 -7.19 -4.11 10.34
CA GLN A 635 -7.98 -2.99 10.84
C GLN A 635 -9.39 -2.98 10.20
N GLY A 636 -10.41 -2.66 10.98
CA GLY A 636 -11.81 -2.76 10.54
C GLY A 636 -12.38 -4.18 10.48
N SER A 637 -11.54 -5.21 10.75
CA SER A 637 -11.96 -6.63 10.76
C SER A 637 -11.92 -7.20 12.16
N GLU A 638 -12.75 -8.23 12.41
CA GLU A 638 -12.67 -9.07 13.62
C GLU A 638 -12.76 -10.53 13.19
N TYR A 639 -12.08 -11.40 13.93
CA TYR A 639 -11.98 -12.83 13.66
C TYR A 639 -12.39 -13.64 14.89
N PRO A 640 -13.06 -14.78 14.73
CA PRO A 640 -13.39 -15.64 15.86
C PRO A 640 -12.14 -16.05 16.64
N PHE A 641 -11.10 -16.48 15.93
CA PHE A 641 -9.84 -17.00 16.49
C PHE A 641 -8.65 -16.29 15.82
N VAL A 642 -7.72 -15.82 16.64
CA VAL A 642 -6.48 -15.14 16.18
C VAL A 642 -5.27 -15.88 16.73
N VAL A 643 -4.29 -16.15 15.89
CA VAL A 643 -2.95 -16.62 16.27
C VAL A 643 -1.94 -15.60 15.78
N ALA A 644 -0.99 -15.21 16.63
CA ALA A 644 -0.02 -14.19 16.24
C ALA A 644 1.38 -14.51 16.75
N PRO A 645 2.40 -14.46 15.89
CA PRO A 645 3.80 -14.54 16.30
C PRO A 645 4.27 -13.24 16.94
N LEU A 646 5.08 -13.33 17.98
CA LEU A 646 5.78 -12.21 18.59
C LEU A 646 7.29 -12.50 18.65
N VAL A 647 8.05 -11.99 17.70
CA VAL A 647 9.51 -12.20 17.58
C VAL A 647 10.21 -10.85 17.52
N ALA A 648 11.31 -10.70 18.24
CA ALA A 648 12.07 -9.44 18.30
C ALA A 648 13.11 -9.29 17.17
N GLU A 649 12.98 -10.01 16.06
CA GLU A 649 13.85 -9.86 14.89
C GLU A 649 13.95 -8.39 14.47
N SER A 650 15.10 -7.98 13.96
CA SER A 650 15.38 -6.59 13.53
C SER A 650 15.19 -5.54 14.63
N GLY A 651 15.45 -5.91 15.91
CA GLY A 651 15.37 -5.00 17.04
C GLY A 651 13.97 -4.64 17.49
N GLY A 652 12.95 -5.37 17.01
CA GLY A 652 11.56 -5.20 17.44
C GLY A 652 10.97 -3.82 17.10
N ILE A 653 11.42 -3.16 16.05
CA ILE A 653 11.01 -1.80 15.65
C ILE A 653 9.49 -1.71 15.47
N MET A 654 8.88 -2.77 14.94
CA MET A 654 7.43 -2.84 14.70
C MET A 654 6.64 -3.18 15.97
N LEU A 655 7.29 -3.71 17.02
CA LEU A 655 6.63 -4.10 18.26
C LEU A 655 6.35 -2.85 19.12
N ARG A 656 5.11 -2.38 19.04
CA ARG A 656 4.62 -1.20 19.75
C ARG A 656 3.28 -1.52 20.42
N ARG A 657 2.98 -0.83 21.51
CA ARG A 657 1.77 -1.03 22.31
C ARG A 657 0.49 -0.98 21.49
N ARG A 658 0.34 0.02 20.62
CA ARG A 658 -0.84 0.16 19.75
C ARG A 658 -1.00 -1.00 18.77
N LEU A 659 0.12 -1.54 18.26
CA LEU A 659 0.07 -2.70 17.37
C LEU A 659 -0.41 -3.94 18.13
N LEU A 660 0.16 -4.21 19.30
CA LEU A 660 -0.25 -5.34 20.14
C LEU A 660 -1.70 -5.20 20.59
N TYR A 661 -2.11 -3.99 21.01
CA TYR A 661 -3.50 -3.69 21.37
C TYR A 661 -4.45 -3.94 20.20
N THR A 662 -4.12 -3.42 19.01
CA THR A 662 -4.93 -3.64 17.79
C THR A 662 -5.02 -5.12 17.47
N LEU A 663 -3.91 -5.85 17.52
CA LEU A 663 -3.86 -7.29 17.27
C LEU A 663 -4.80 -8.06 18.21
N VAL A 664 -4.67 -7.85 19.52
CA VAL A 664 -5.47 -8.55 20.54
C VAL A 664 -6.96 -8.24 20.38
N THR A 665 -7.29 -7.00 20.04
CA THR A 665 -8.69 -6.56 19.85
C THR A 665 -9.32 -7.05 18.54
N ARG A 666 -8.57 -7.69 17.64
CA ARG A 666 -9.13 -8.34 16.44
C ARG A 666 -9.81 -9.68 16.77
N ALA A 667 -9.50 -10.29 17.91
CA ALA A 667 -10.09 -11.56 18.29
C ALA A 667 -11.46 -11.37 18.98
N ARG A 668 -12.43 -12.21 18.59
CA ARG A 668 -13.75 -12.25 19.23
C ARG A 668 -13.79 -13.27 20.38
N SER A 669 -13.26 -14.44 20.15
CA SER A 669 -13.34 -15.57 21.08
C SER A 669 -12.00 -15.94 21.67
N TRP A 670 -10.96 -16.12 20.82
CA TRP A 670 -9.63 -16.52 21.26
C TRP A 670 -8.53 -15.75 20.57
N VAL A 671 -7.50 -15.37 21.34
CA VAL A 671 -6.21 -14.92 20.84
C VAL A 671 -5.09 -15.74 21.49
N VAL A 672 -4.20 -16.28 20.66
CA VAL A 672 -2.99 -16.98 21.08
C VAL A 672 -1.79 -16.23 20.54
N LEU A 673 -0.99 -15.69 21.43
CA LEU A 673 0.30 -15.09 21.11
C LEU A 673 1.38 -16.15 21.29
N VAL A 674 2.28 -16.30 20.33
CA VAL A 674 3.38 -17.28 20.36
C VAL A 674 4.69 -16.56 20.11
N GLY A 675 5.66 -16.67 20.99
CA GLY A 675 6.97 -16.07 20.77
C GLY A 675 7.73 -15.67 22.02
N GLU A 676 8.66 -14.75 21.83
CA GLU A 676 9.59 -14.31 22.86
C GLU A 676 8.89 -13.45 23.93
N ARG A 677 9.14 -13.76 25.20
CA ARG A 677 8.70 -12.91 26.30
C ARG A 677 9.24 -11.49 26.19
N LYS A 678 10.50 -11.36 25.78
CA LYS A 678 11.14 -10.07 25.53
C LYS A 678 10.42 -9.26 24.44
N ALA A 679 9.92 -9.92 23.39
CA ALA A 679 9.15 -9.27 22.32
C ALA A 679 7.82 -8.73 22.85
N LEU A 680 7.12 -9.48 23.72
CA LEU A 680 5.90 -9.05 24.41
C LEU A 680 6.18 -7.83 25.33
N GLU A 681 7.24 -7.90 26.12
CA GLU A 681 7.65 -6.80 27.03
C GLU A 681 7.98 -5.52 26.25
N LEU A 682 8.75 -5.63 25.16
CA LEU A 682 9.05 -4.53 24.26
C LEU A 682 7.78 -3.92 23.65
N ALA A 683 6.86 -4.76 23.18
CA ALA A 683 5.61 -4.31 22.59
C ALA A 683 4.75 -3.54 23.59
N VAL A 684 4.68 -3.99 24.84
CA VAL A 684 3.93 -3.32 25.91
C VAL A 684 4.61 -2.03 26.38
N ALA A 685 5.94 -2.03 26.52
CA ALA A 685 6.70 -0.86 26.99
C ALA A 685 6.69 0.30 25.98
N ARG A 686 6.80 0.00 24.67
CA ARG A 686 6.92 1.02 23.62
C ARG A 686 5.56 1.60 23.24
N LEU A 687 5.28 2.83 23.65
CA LEU A 687 4.05 3.54 23.28
C LEU A 687 3.96 3.81 21.77
N GLY A 688 5.10 3.87 21.10
CA GLY A 688 5.24 4.41 19.75
C GLY A 688 5.41 5.94 19.77
N ASP A 689 6.06 6.46 18.74
CA ASP A 689 6.30 7.88 18.65
C ASP A 689 4.99 8.64 18.41
N ARG A 690 4.81 9.75 19.10
CA ARG A 690 3.73 10.68 18.82
C ARG A 690 3.98 11.31 17.46
N ARG A 691 2.98 11.31 16.59
CA ARG A 691 3.09 11.98 15.30
C ARG A 691 3.20 13.48 15.49
N ASN A 692 4.10 14.08 14.74
CA ASN A 692 4.26 15.53 14.68
C ASN A 692 3.15 16.09 13.79
N THR A 693 2.15 16.72 14.41
CA THR A 693 1.00 17.36 13.77
C THR A 693 0.78 18.74 14.35
N GLY A 694 0.34 19.68 13.56
CA GLY A 694 -0.03 21.03 13.98
C GLY A 694 -1.54 21.24 14.15
N LEU A 695 -2.35 20.24 13.80
CA LEU A 695 -3.81 20.36 13.72
C LEU A 695 -4.45 20.76 15.06
N THR A 696 -4.06 20.13 16.17
CA THR A 696 -4.57 20.50 17.52
C THR A 696 -4.37 21.98 17.77
N ARG A 697 -3.15 22.50 17.58
CA ARG A 697 -2.83 23.93 17.81
C ARG A 697 -3.67 24.86 16.93
N ARG A 698 -3.83 24.52 15.65
CA ARG A 698 -4.61 25.29 14.68
C ARG A 698 -6.07 25.36 15.10
N LEU A 699 -6.64 24.23 15.49
CA LEU A 699 -8.03 24.16 15.92
C LEU A 699 -8.27 24.89 17.23
N THR A 700 -7.42 24.69 18.24
CA THR A 700 -7.56 25.43 19.51
C THR A 700 -7.52 26.95 19.26
N HIS A 701 -6.63 27.42 18.36
CA HIS A 701 -6.60 28.87 18.04
C HIS A 701 -7.82 29.34 17.25
N LEU A 702 -8.41 28.48 16.40
CA LEU A 702 -9.54 28.84 15.56
C LEU A 702 -10.89 28.80 16.29
N LEU A 703 -11.01 27.90 17.29
CA LEU A 703 -12.26 27.64 18.01
C LEU A 703 -12.37 28.41 19.34
N ALA A 704 -11.22 28.87 19.89
CA ALA A 704 -11.14 29.80 21.02
C ALA A 704 -11.62 31.20 20.58
#